data_8c90ca08fcba89255fede5ebcde46e4d
#
_entry.id   8c90ca08fcba89255fede5ebcde46e4d
#
_cell.length_a   1.000
_cell.length_b   1.000
_cell.length_c   1.000
_cell.angle_alpha   90.00
_cell.angle_beta   90.00
_cell.angle_gamma   90.00
#
_symmetry.space_group_name_H-M   'P 1'
#
loop_
_entity.id
_entity.type
_entity.pdbx_description
1 polymer ?
#
loop_
_entity_poly.entity_id
_entity_poly.type
_entity_poly.pdbx_seq_one_letter_code
_entity_poly.pdbx_strand_id
1 'polypeptide(L)'
;MRKKILWTVLLAFLGFLAYQTYVFTLAEEDNIKPIYLVPNDAVFILDTERPIDTWEEINASEIWRHLQKNTYFNDLSKSMNTLDAHVKEQKSILNFIGERDVLISAHVYKPKNYDFLYIIDLEKLSKLDFLKSSISKLTGDGFKITKRIYQKHEITELYDKNKRETLHIAFIKNQLIASYTHLLIENSINQYQKPVIGRDINFIEIAKETPENGFFKVFFQYKYLNKYLPCFTNKANKEVIENIENSLYYSGFDVSLIEGTIIQADGYTNVKENSEGYLTAIQKSGKGKRSIASIAPKNTALYLSFAFDSFDRFHENFEELKKEKPLEFEAYNQQIKEIENTLDINIKDNVYSWIGDEVALIHFNSSLSRNKKDVAAIFKTNNINDASENLNFILSKIKEKTPLQFKQITYKKHTINFLDLKGFFKIVAGNMFKKMEKPYFTIINDYVVFSANPNTLKEIINNNITNYTLASSNEFKEFNYLFDDKSTIFTYINTPYIYNDLVSFVDKKTQLQIKENKDYFISFSQLGIQLTSEGNIFKSNITTTFNDPKYVKEQISINQKLKKELALKINPKKDTLSVKSADAIFNIKEINPSDLSANEYKEYYRDGKLKFEVQLDDGLLDGRYKMYYPNGNIKIKGSYKNGKKSGTWRAYNEKENNLIIKKRF
;
A
#
# COMPACT_ATOMS: atom_id res chain seq x y z
N MET A 1 54.44 -35.88 56.85
CA MET A 1 54.47 -34.81 55.82
C MET A 1 53.64 -35.10 54.58
N ARG A 2 53.82 -36.20 53.89
CA ARG A 2 53.09 -36.46 52.62
C ARG A 2 51.52 -36.35 52.67
N LYS A 3 50.92 -36.84 53.79
CA LYS A 3 49.44 -36.74 53.95
C LYS A 3 48.97 -35.26 54.12
N LYS A 4 49.73 -34.42 54.84
CA LYS A 4 49.36 -33.02 55.00
C LYS A 4 49.49 -32.23 53.70
N ILE A 5 50.51 -32.50 52.88
CA ILE A 5 50.68 -31.89 51.56
C ILE A 5 49.53 -32.30 50.63
N LEU A 6 49.14 -33.63 50.65
CA LEU A 6 48.03 -34.10 49.83
C LEU A 6 46.69 -33.41 50.18
N TRP A 7 46.40 -33.21 51.47
CA TRP A 7 45.22 -32.50 51.93
C TRP A 7 45.25 -31.01 51.57
N THR A 8 46.41 -30.35 51.60
CA THR A 8 46.56 -28.94 51.20
C THR A 8 46.33 -28.79 49.70
N VAL A 9 46.85 -29.68 48.88
CA VAL A 9 46.63 -29.68 47.43
C VAL A 9 45.16 -29.97 47.08
N LEU A 10 44.53 -30.96 47.80
CA LEU A 10 43.11 -31.25 47.62
C LEU A 10 42.21 -30.08 48.01
N LEU A 11 42.47 -29.39 49.08
CA LEU A 11 41.75 -28.19 49.53
C LEU A 11 41.96 -27.03 48.57
N ALA A 12 43.17 -26.83 48.03
CA ALA A 12 43.44 -25.82 47.02
C ALA A 12 42.70 -26.11 45.68
N PHE A 13 42.65 -27.39 45.30
CA PHE A 13 41.90 -27.86 44.12
C PHE A 13 40.39 -27.72 44.30
N LEU A 14 39.84 -28.08 45.49
CA LEU A 14 38.43 -27.85 45.81
C LEU A 14 38.09 -26.35 45.89
N GLY A 15 38.98 -25.52 46.45
CA GLY A 15 38.83 -24.07 46.46
C GLY A 15 38.84 -23.49 45.04
N PHE A 16 39.72 -24.00 44.17
CA PHE A 16 39.75 -23.62 42.75
C PHE A 16 38.48 -24.04 42.03
N LEU A 17 38.00 -25.29 42.25
CA LEU A 17 36.74 -25.75 41.71
C LEU A 17 35.56 -24.92 42.22
N ALA A 18 35.50 -24.65 43.52
CA ALA A 18 34.44 -23.82 44.09
C ALA A 18 34.50 -22.35 43.53
N TYR A 19 35.70 -21.81 43.34
CA TYR A 19 35.88 -20.50 42.71
C TYR A 19 35.45 -20.50 41.25
N GLN A 20 35.81 -21.54 40.49
CA GLN A 20 35.36 -21.69 39.09
C GLN A 20 33.85 -21.87 39.01
N THR A 21 33.24 -22.68 39.92
CA THR A 21 31.79 -22.83 40.00
C THR A 21 31.12 -21.49 40.37
N TYR A 22 31.67 -20.76 41.35
CA TYR A 22 31.16 -19.43 41.70
C TYR A 22 31.23 -18.46 40.52
N VAL A 23 32.38 -18.35 39.83
CA VAL A 23 32.54 -17.49 38.65
C VAL A 23 31.62 -17.91 37.49
N PHE A 24 31.36 -19.21 37.33
CA PHE A 24 30.58 -19.73 36.25
C PHE A 24 29.07 -19.74 36.51
N THR A 25 28.62 -19.85 37.76
CA THR A 25 27.21 -20.05 38.12
C THR A 25 26.61 -19.00 39.06
N LEU A 26 27.42 -18.43 39.98
CA LEU A 26 26.92 -17.60 41.07
C LEU A 26 27.44 -16.16 41.06
N ALA A 27 28.53 -15.84 40.33
CA ALA A 27 28.97 -14.46 40.20
C ALA A 27 27.90 -13.66 39.44
N GLU A 28 27.51 -12.51 40.01
CA GLU A 28 26.64 -11.58 39.27
C GLU A 28 27.27 -11.25 37.91
N GLU A 29 26.57 -11.60 36.87
CA GLU A 29 27.02 -11.29 35.53
C GLU A 29 26.70 -9.84 35.22
N ASP A 30 27.70 -9.11 34.83
CA ASP A 30 27.58 -7.72 34.34
C ASP A 30 27.10 -7.77 32.89
N ASN A 31 25.92 -8.41 32.69
CA ASN A 31 25.28 -8.63 31.40
C ASN A 31 24.52 -7.38 30.96
N ILE A 32 24.61 -7.07 29.68
CA ILE A 32 23.84 -5.99 29.07
C ILE A 32 22.88 -6.53 28.04
N LYS A 33 21.73 -5.89 27.91
CA LYS A 33 20.75 -6.24 26.87
C LYS A 33 21.23 -5.80 25.49
N PRO A 34 21.03 -6.60 24.42
CA PRO A 34 21.45 -6.26 23.05
C PRO A 34 20.96 -4.88 22.60
N ILE A 35 19.73 -4.51 22.97
CA ILE A 35 19.10 -3.23 22.61
C ILE A 35 19.88 -2.00 23.09
N TYR A 36 20.69 -2.12 24.14
CA TYR A 36 21.52 -1.01 24.64
C TYR A 36 22.72 -0.68 23.76
N LEU A 37 23.04 -1.58 22.81
CA LEU A 37 24.08 -1.40 21.81
C LEU A 37 23.59 -0.91 20.47
N VAL A 38 22.27 -0.85 20.28
CA VAL A 38 21.66 -0.38 19.02
C VAL A 38 21.82 1.14 18.91
N PRO A 39 22.50 1.66 17.86
CA PRO A 39 22.61 3.09 17.63
C PRO A 39 21.23 3.74 17.44
N ASN A 40 21.09 4.97 17.94
CA ASN A 40 19.85 5.71 18.01
C ASN A 40 19.15 5.90 16.64
N ASP A 41 19.90 5.82 15.53
CA ASP A 41 19.42 6.03 14.17
C ASP A 41 18.93 4.75 13.48
N ALA A 42 18.70 3.67 14.25
CA ALA A 42 18.07 2.45 13.73
C ALA A 42 16.68 2.74 13.19
N VAL A 43 16.40 2.30 11.96
CA VAL A 43 15.07 2.45 11.33
C VAL A 43 14.18 1.28 11.68
N PHE A 44 14.74 0.06 11.64
CA PHE A 44 14.09 -1.11 12.16
C PHE A 44 15.09 -2.00 12.91
N ILE A 45 14.55 -2.82 13.81
CA ILE A 45 15.28 -3.77 14.63
C ILE A 45 14.54 -5.10 14.52
N LEU A 46 15.24 -6.12 14.06
CA LEU A 46 14.76 -7.52 14.06
C LEU A 46 15.40 -8.21 15.26
N ASP A 47 14.60 -8.91 16.05
CA ASP A 47 15.00 -9.61 17.25
C ASP A 47 14.49 -11.07 17.19
N THR A 48 15.40 -12.04 17.30
CA THR A 48 15.07 -13.48 17.24
C THR A 48 15.84 -14.26 18.28
N GLU A 49 15.14 -15.06 19.05
CA GLU A 49 15.72 -15.87 20.14
C GLU A 49 16.31 -17.18 19.62
N ARG A 50 15.83 -17.73 18.51
CA ARG A 50 16.26 -19.02 17.94
C ARG A 50 16.41 -18.93 16.41
N PRO A 51 17.48 -18.28 15.94
CA PRO A 51 17.64 -17.98 14.52
C PRO A 51 17.76 -19.23 13.63
N ILE A 52 18.29 -20.34 14.14
CA ILE A 52 18.41 -21.60 13.36
C ILE A 52 17.06 -22.28 13.22
N ASP A 53 16.32 -22.46 14.31
CA ASP A 53 14.97 -23.06 14.27
C ASP A 53 14.04 -22.23 13.37
N THR A 54 14.06 -20.91 13.54
CA THR A 54 13.34 -19.94 12.68
C THR A 54 13.69 -20.13 11.21
N TRP A 55 14.98 -20.32 10.89
CA TRP A 55 15.41 -20.55 9.52
C TRP A 55 14.91 -21.89 8.97
N GLU A 56 14.96 -22.96 9.75
CA GLU A 56 14.47 -24.28 9.32
C GLU A 56 12.98 -24.22 8.94
N GLU A 57 12.16 -23.56 9.76
CA GLU A 57 10.73 -23.38 9.49
C GLU A 57 10.46 -22.49 8.27
N ILE A 58 11.17 -21.37 8.12
CA ILE A 58 11.07 -20.51 6.94
C ILE A 58 11.47 -21.27 5.68
N ASN A 59 12.58 -22.02 5.73
CA ASN A 59 13.11 -22.78 4.59
C ASN A 59 12.18 -23.90 4.13
N ALA A 60 11.38 -24.48 5.04
CA ALA A 60 10.38 -25.49 4.74
C ALA A 60 9.11 -24.92 4.05
N SER A 61 8.89 -23.61 4.10
CA SER A 61 7.66 -22.96 3.64
C SER A 61 7.49 -22.94 2.12
N GLU A 62 6.25 -22.80 1.65
CA GLU A 62 5.95 -22.59 0.22
C GLU A 62 6.47 -21.25 -0.28
N ILE A 63 6.38 -20.23 0.55
CA ILE A 63 6.90 -18.89 0.25
C ILE A 63 8.39 -18.98 -0.06
N TRP A 64 9.17 -19.64 0.82
CA TRP A 64 10.62 -19.73 0.62
C TRP A 64 10.97 -20.57 -0.61
N ARG A 65 10.30 -21.69 -0.85
CA ARG A 65 10.45 -22.51 -2.06
C ARG A 65 10.21 -21.72 -3.34
N HIS A 66 9.34 -20.73 -3.30
CA HIS A 66 9.13 -19.82 -4.43
C HIS A 66 10.25 -18.78 -4.51
N LEU A 67 10.58 -18.09 -3.41
CA LEU A 67 11.56 -17.01 -3.37
C LEU A 67 12.96 -17.48 -3.79
N GLN A 68 13.40 -18.67 -3.36
CA GLN A 68 14.72 -19.19 -3.71
C GLN A 68 14.92 -19.51 -5.22
N LYS A 69 13.88 -19.45 -6.05
CA LYS A 69 14.05 -19.46 -7.52
C LYS A 69 14.72 -18.18 -8.04
N ASN A 70 14.69 -17.10 -7.28
CA ASN A 70 15.45 -15.90 -7.53
C ASN A 70 16.90 -16.09 -7.03
N THR A 71 17.89 -15.63 -7.81
CA THR A 71 19.32 -15.81 -7.50
C THR A 71 19.70 -15.25 -6.14
N TYR A 72 19.17 -14.08 -5.76
CA TYR A 72 19.45 -13.45 -4.47
C TYR A 72 19.03 -14.34 -3.29
N PHE A 73 17.80 -14.84 -3.30
CA PHE A 73 17.29 -15.72 -2.23
C PHE A 73 17.92 -17.11 -2.27
N ASN A 74 18.31 -17.59 -3.46
CA ASN A 74 19.05 -18.85 -3.59
C ASN A 74 20.45 -18.75 -2.97
N ASP A 75 21.14 -17.64 -3.18
CA ASP A 75 22.47 -17.42 -2.58
C ASP A 75 22.37 -17.24 -1.07
N LEU A 76 21.31 -16.60 -0.57
CA LEU A 76 21.00 -16.54 0.86
C LEU A 76 20.76 -17.94 1.43
N SER A 77 19.93 -18.77 0.76
CA SER A 77 19.70 -20.18 1.14
C SER A 77 20.99 -20.98 1.21
N LYS A 78 21.85 -20.86 0.21
CA LYS A 78 23.15 -21.54 0.19
C LYS A 78 24.03 -21.09 1.35
N SER A 79 24.08 -19.81 1.64
CA SER A 79 24.86 -19.25 2.74
C SER A 79 24.36 -19.75 4.09
N MET A 80 23.04 -19.76 4.31
CA MET A 80 22.42 -20.27 5.53
C MET A 80 22.58 -21.78 5.67
N ASN A 81 22.37 -22.55 4.60
CA ASN A 81 22.56 -24.00 4.61
C ASN A 81 24.03 -24.39 4.84
N THR A 82 24.98 -23.59 4.34
CA THR A 82 26.39 -23.77 4.61
C THR A 82 26.70 -23.51 6.09
N LEU A 83 26.11 -22.45 6.67
CA LEU A 83 26.20 -22.19 8.11
C LEU A 83 25.62 -23.34 8.91
N ASP A 84 24.42 -23.82 8.59
CA ASP A 84 23.75 -24.95 9.26
C ASP A 84 24.58 -26.25 9.15
N ALA A 85 25.18 -26.55 7.98
CA ALA A 85 26.05 -27.71 7.81
C ALA A 85 27.31 -27.61 8.69
N HIS A 86 27.96 -26.43 8.77
CA HIS A 86 29.12 -26.21 9.65
C HIS A 86 28.74 -26.29 11.13
N VAL A 87 27.52 -25.84 11.49
CA VAL A 87 26.98 -25.99 12.82
C VAL A 87 26.79 -27.46 13.20
N LYS A 88 26.28 -28.29 12.26
CA LYS A 88 26.09 -29.75 12.46
C LYS A 88 27.39 -30.53 12.54
N GLU A 89 28.46 -30.10 11.84
CA GLU A 89 29.78 -30.75 11.84
C GLU A 89 30.66 -30.31 12.99
N GLN A 90 30.64 -29.05 13.42
CA GLN A 90 31.42 -28.52 14.55
C GLN A 90 30.53 -28.23 15.77
N LYS A 91 29.99 -29.30 16.34
CA LYS A 91 28.90 -29.33 17.35
C LYS A 91 29.04 -28.45 18.60
N SER A 92 30.13 -27.76 18.87
CA SER A 92 30.29 -27.06 20.16
C SER A 92 30.13 -25.53 20.15
N ILE A 93 30.65 -24.84 19.13
CA ILE A 93 30.69 -23.36 19.14
C ILE A 93 29.56 -22.76 18.32
N LEU A 94 29.30 -23.29 17.14
CA LEU A 94 28.29 -22.74 16.22
C LEU A 94 26.87 -23.14 16.63
N ASN A 95 26.63 -24.36 17.16
CA ASN A 95 25.36 -24.73 17.78
C ASN A 95 25.02 -23.78 18.93
N PHE A 96 26.04 -23.41 19.70
CA PHE A 96 25.85 -22.50 20.81
C PHE A 96 25.45 -21.07 20.35
N ILE A 97 26.05 -20.55 19.27
CA ILE A 97 25.69 -19.25 18.71
C ILE A 97 24.30 -19.33 18.07
N GLY A 98 23.94 -20.43 17.45
CA GLY A 98 22.67 -20.63 16.79
C GLY A 98 21.44 -20.75 17.71
N GLU A 99 21.69 -21.03 19.00
CA GLU A 99 20.67 -21.04 20.06
C GLU A 99 20.62 -19.69 20.83
N ARG A 100 21.26 -18.64 20.32
CA ARG A 100 21.38 -17.36 20.98
C ARG A 100 20.52 -16.28 20.36
N ASP A 101 20.14 -15.33 21.19
CA ASP A 101 19.43 -14.15 20.73
C ASP A 101 20.28 -13.35 19.74
N VAL A 102 19.70 -13.09 18.58
CA VAL A 102 20.30 -12.29 17.52
C VAL A 102 19.41 -11.08 17.26
N LEU A 103 20.02 -9.91 17.42
CA LEU A 103 19.39 -8.65 17.08
C LEU A 103 20.07 -8.06 15.85
N ILE A 104 19.28 -7.66 14.85
CA ILE A 104 19.76 -7.03 13.61
C ILE A 104 19.10 -5.66 13.50
N SER A 105 19.89 -4.60 13.39
CA SER A 105 19.36 -3.25 13.19
C SER A 105 19.83 -2.64 11.87
N ALA A 106 18.94 -1.89 11.20
CA ALA A 106 19.21 -1.25 9.92
C ALA A 106 19.48 0.25 10.10
N HIS A 107 20.55 0.75 9.47
CA HIS A 107 21.03 2.11 9.60
C HIS A 107 21.38 2.74 8.27
N VAL A 108 21.07 4.04 8.09
CA VAL A 108 21.48 4.82 6.93
C VAL A 108 22.77 5.56 7.26
N TYR A 109 23.91 5.04 6.80
CA TYR A 109 25.23 5.61 7.09
C TYR A 109 25.68 6.67 6.08
N LYS A 110 25.08 6.72 4.89
CA LYS A 110 25.27 7.74 3.84
C LYS A 110 23.96 7.97 3.09
N PRO A 111 23.75 9.12 2.44
CA PRO A 111 22.58 9.33 1.61
C PRO A 111 22.38 8.19 0.60
N LYS A 112 21.21 7.54 0.64
CA LYS A 112 20.82 6.40 -0.20
C LYS A 112 21.62 5.11 0.00
N ASN A 113 22.40 5.00 1.07
CA ASN A 113 23.12 3.79 1.44
C ASN A 113 22.78 3.41 2.88
N TYR A 114 22.42 2.18 3.09
CA TYR A 114 22.12 1.60 4.38
C TYR A 114 22.94 0.34 4.60
N ASP A 115 23.14 -0.04 5.86
CA ASP A 115 23.80 -1.28 6.25
C ASP A 115 23.23 -1.77 7.58
N PHE A 116 23.63 -2.96 7.98
CA PHE A 116 23.14 -3.64 9.17
C PHE A 116 24.20 -3.74 10.26
N LEU A 117 23.75 -3.62 11.49
CA LEU A 117 24.50 -4.00 12.69
C LEU A 117 23.88 -5.29 13.23
N TYR A 118 24.72 -6.29 13.43
CA TYR A 118 24.39 -7.58 14.02
C TYR A 118 24.87 -7.60 15.46
N ILE A 119 24.02 -7.98 16.41
CA ILE A 119 24.34 -8.11 17.82
C ILE A 119 23.91 -9.51 18.25
N ILE A 120 24.83 -10.28 18.81
CA ILE A 120 24.59 -11.66 19.27
C ILE A 120 24.84 -11.71 20.77
N ASP A 121 23.85 -12.14 21.55
CA ASP A 121 23.99 -12.33 22.98
C ASP A 121 24.71 -13.65 23.27
N LEU A 122 25.94 -13.57 23.69
CA LEU A 122 26.78 -14.73 24.04
C LEU A 122 26.54 -15.20 25.47
N GLU A 123 25.70 -14.54 26.25
CA GLU A 123 25.51 -14.78 27.68
C GLU A 123 26.87 -14.95 28.43
N LYS A 124 27.18 -16.21 28.87
CA LYS A 124 28.42 -16.51 29.60
C LYS A 124 29.66 -16.69 28.73
N LEU A 125 29.50 -16.91 27.43
CA LEU A 125 30.63 -17.19 26.51
C LEU A 125 31.55 -15.99 26.29
N SER A 126 31.06 -14.77 26.47
CA SER A 126 31.92 -13.58 26.36
C SER A 126 33.11 -13.58 27.32
N LYS A 127 33.02 -14.33 28.42
CA LYS A 127 34.09 -14.51 29.41
C LYS A 127 35.17 -15.51 28.98
N LEU A 128 34.94 -16.23 27.87
CA LEU A 128 35.88 -17.23 27.39
C LEU A 128 36.83 -16.64 26.34
N ASP A 129 38.05 -16.25 26.77
CA ASP A 129 39.08 -15.69 25.89
C ASP A 129 39.42 -16.56 24.68
N PHE A 130 39.18 -17.88 24.75
CA PHE A 130 39.42 -18.76 23.65
C PHE A 130 38.47 -18.48 22.45
N LEU A 131 37.24 -17.97 22.67
CA LEU A 131 36.32 -17.59 21.58
C LEU A 131 36.89 -16.39 20.80
N LYS A 132 37.44 -15.39 21.49
CA LYS A 132 38.12 -14.26 20.90
C LYS A 132 39.30 -14.70 20.03
N SER A 133 40.07 -15.70 20.53
CA SER A 133 41.17 -16.31 19.78
C SER A 133 40.74 -17.23 18.64
N SER A 134 39.55 -17.81 18.74
CA SER A 134 39.05 -18.79 17.76
C SER A 134 38.47 -18.14 16.49
N ILE A 135 38.02 -16.89 16.55
CA ILE A 135 37.61 -16.14 15.33
C ILE A 135 38.75 -16.12 14.30
N SER A 136 40.01 -15.93 14.77
CA SER A 136 41.17 -15.97 13.87
C SER A 136 41.45 -17.35 13.27
N LYS A 137 41.03 -18.44 13.91
CA LYS A 137 41.19 -19.81 13.42
C LYS A 137 40.05 -20.26 12.48
N LEU A 138 38.85 -19.67 12.64
CA LEU A 138 37.67 -19.97 11.83
C LEU A 138 37.75 -19.40 10.40
N THR A 139 38.60 -18.38 10.17
CA THR A 139 38.63 -17.63 8.92
C THR A 139 39.57 -18.16 7.84
N GLY A 140 40.49 -19.10 8.14
CA GLY A 140 41.42 -19.71 7.17
C GLY A 140 42.26 -18.69 6.36
N ASP A 141 42.94 -19.16 5.29
CA ASP A 141 43.88 -18.35 4.45
C ASP A 141 43.19 -17.30 3.56
N GLY A 142 41.88 -17.33 3.43
CA GLY A 142 41.09 -16.42 2.60
C GLY A 142 40.95 -15.00 3.16
N PHE A 143 41.26 -14.80 4.44
CA PHE A 143 41.07 -13.54 5.15
C PHE A 143 42.38 -12.89 5.58
N LYS A 144 42.39 -11.53 5.58
CA LYS A 144 43.44 -10.74 6.26
C LYS A 144 42.82 -10.17 7.52
N ILE A 145 43.45 -10.43 8.66
CA ILE A 145 42.98 -10.00 9.97
C ILE A 145 43.83 -8.81 10.43
N THR A 146 43.15 -7.72 10.80
CA THR A 146 43.77 -6.55 11.47
C THR A 146 43.01 -6.21 12.73
N LYS A 147 43.65 -5.54 13.68
CA LYS A 147 43.03 -5.13 14.94
C LYS A 147 43.32 -3.66 15.19
N ARG A 148 42.32 -2.94 15.69
CA ARG A 148 42.47 -1.57 16.15
C ARG A 148 41.70 -1.34 17.45
N ILE A 149 42.03 -0.29 18.17
CA ILE A 149 41.36 0.07 19.42
C ILE A 149 40.53 1.33 19.17
N TYR A 150 39.25 1.27 19.59
CA TYR A 150 38.35 2.41 19.62
C TYR A 150 37.71 2.51 21.02
N GLN A 151 37.89 3.64 21.72
CA GLN A 151 37.37 3.88 23.08
C GLN A 151 37.59 2.70 24.04
N LYS A 152 38.83 2.17 24.09
CA LYS A 152 39.24 1.01 24.90
C LYS A 152 38.66 -0.35 24.49
N HIS A 153 37.87 -0.43 23.41
CA HIS A 153 37.37 -1.68 22.84
C HIS A 153 38.20 -2.09 21.62
N GLU A 154 38.58 -3.35 21.55
CA GLU A 154 39.27 -3.92 20.40
C GLU A 154 38.28 -4.19 19.30
N ILE A 155 38.52 -3.67 18.08
CA ILE A 155 37.79 -3.99 16.87
C ILE A 155 38.69 -4.86 16.03
N THR A 156 38.21 -6.08 15.74
CA THR A 156 38.86 -7.02 14.81
C THR A 156 38.25 -6.83 13.41
N GLU A 157 39.10 -6.64 12.42
CA GLU A 157 38.73 -6.41 11.03
C GLU A 157 39.11 -7.63 10.19
N LEU A 158 38.11 -8.30 9.59
CA LEU A 158 38.29 -9.49 8.74
C LEU A 158 38.08 -9.09 7.29
N TYR A 159 39.17 -8.84 6.56
CA TYR A 159 39.10 -8.52 5.15
C TYR A 159 39.05 -9.80 4.31
N ASP A 160 37.92 -10.05 3.63
CA ASP A 160 37.73 -11.13 2.67
C ASP A 160 38.41 -10.74 1.35
N LYS A 161 39.45 -11.47 0.96
CA LYS A 161 40.22 -11.22 -0.26
C LYS A 161 39.41 -11.51 -1.53
N ASN A 162 38.43 -12.41 -1.47
CA ASN A 162 37.62 -12.81 -2.61
C ASN A 162 36.48 -11.82 -2.87
N LYS A 163 35.74 -11.43 -1.82
CA LYS A 163 34.63 -10.48 -1.91
C LYS A 163 35.08 -9.02 -1.88
N ARG A 164 36.29 -8.74 -1.42
CA ARG A 164 36.86 -7.40 -1.20
C ARG A 164 36.04 -6.57 -0.20
N GLU A 165 35.51 -7.23 0.81
CA GLU A 165 34.71 -6.65 1.87
C GLU A 165 35.38 -6.87 3.22
N THR A 166 35.13 -5.95 4.16
CA THR A 166 35.68 -6.06 5.53
C THR A 166 34.53 -6.23 6.50
N LEU A 167 34.52 -7.33 7.25
CA LEU A 167 33.66 -7.50 8.40
C LEU A 167 34.38 -6.98 9.66
N HIS A 168 33.75 -6.03 10.35
CA HIS A 168 34.23 -5.48 11.61
C HIS A 168 33.53 -6.15 12.77
N ILE A 169 34.27 -6.62 13.76
CA ILE A 169 33.74 -7.35 14.93
C ILE A 169 34.32 -6.73 16.21
N ALA A 170 33.47 -6.57 17.21
CA ALA A 170 33.90 -6.20 18.55
C ALA A 170 33.09 -6.96 19.60
N PHE A 171 33.67 -7.06 20.83
CA PHE A 171 33.01 -7.65 21.99
C PHE A 171 32.81 -6.56 23.04
N ILE A 172 31.58 -6.44 23.52
CA ILE A 172 31.17 -5.53 24.59
C ILE A 172 30.42 -6.35 25.64
N LYS A 173 31.04 -6.59 26.79
CA LYS A 173 30.49 -7.45 27.86
C LYS A 173 30.14 -8.85 27.28
N ASN A 174 28.86 -9.28 27.41
CA ASN A 174 28.32 -10.51 26.88
C ASN A 174 27.87 -10.42 25.40
N GLN A 175 28.10 -9.30 24.75
CA GLN A 175 27.59 -9.09 23.37
C GLN A 175 28.74 -9.15 22.36
N LEU A 176 28.52 -9.87 21.26
CA LEU A 176 29.29 -9.79 20.02
C LEU A 176 28.59 -8.87 19.06
N ILE A 177 29.27 -7.81 18.59
CA ILE A 177 28.74 -6.92 17.57
C ILE A 177 29.52 -7.06 16.27
N ALA A 178 28.83 -7.06 15.12
CA ALA A 178 29.41 -7.20 13.79
C ALA A 178 28.71 -6.30 12.76
N SER A 179 29.48 -5.75 11.82
CA SER A 179 28.96 -5.00 10.67
C SER A 179 29.99 -4.93 9.54
N TYR A 180 29.55 -4.80 8.29
CA TYR A 180 30.44 -4.45 7.17
C TYR A 180 30.78 -2.96 7.12
N THR A 181 30.07 -2.12 7.85
CA THR A 181 30.35 -0.68 8.00
C THR A 181 30.99 -0.39 9.36
N HIS A 182 32.27 -0.01 9.37
CA HIS A 182 33.01 0.27 10.63
C HIS A 182 32.35 1.33 11.52
N LEU A 183 31.70 2.34 10.91
CA LEU A 183 31.00 3.39 11.66
C LEU A 183 29.88 2.82 12.55
N LEU A 184 29.22 1.74 12.15
CA LEU A 184 28.15 1.13 12.96
C LEU A 184 28.70 0.47 14.21
N ILE A 185 29.89 -0.15 14.12
CA ILE A 185 30.61 -0.70 15.31
C ILE A 185 30.98 0.42 16.25
N GLU A 186 31.56 1.51 15.73
CA GLU A 186 31.95 2.67 16.56
C GLU A 186 30.73 3.34 17.21
N ASN A 187 29.64 3.50 16.46
CA ASN A 187 28.39 4.03 17.01
C ASN A 187 27.79 3.12 18.08
N SER A 188 27.87 1.80 17.92
CA SER A 188 27.42 0.83 18.91
C SER A 188 28.28 0.92 20.21
N ILE A 189 29.60 1.05 20.09
CA ILE A 189 30.49 1.26 21.23
C ILE A 189 30.14 2.58 21.97
N ASN A 190 29.85 3.66 21.20
CA ASN A 190 29.42 4.93 21.77
C ASN A 190 28.08 4.78 22.50
N GLN A 191 27.15 4.02 21.91
CA GLN A 191 25.81 3.79 22.45
C GLN A 191 25.85 3.04 23.79
N TYR A 192 26.79 2.11 23.95
CA TYR A 192 27.00 1.39 25.21
C TYR A 192 27.17 2.33 26.42
N GLN A 193 27.85 3.45 26.23
CA GLN A 193 28.06 4.44 27.31
C GLN A 193 26.76 5.19 27.65
N LYS A 194 25.91 5.45 26.68
CA LYS A 194 24.65 6.19 26.84
C LYS A 194 23.55 5.61 25.96
N PRO A 195 22.95 4.47 26.35
CA PRO A 195 21.87 3.87 25.60
C PRO A 195 20.68 4.81 25.40
N VAL A 196 20.14 4.90 24.18
CA VAL A 196 18.99 5.76 23.84
C VAL A 196 17.74 4.94 23.63
N ILE A 197 17.70 4.07 22.60
CA ILE A 197 16.49 3.29 22.25
C ILE A 197 16.04 2.42 23.42
N GLY A 198 16.95 1.65 24.03
CA GLY A 198 16.61 0.77 25.15
C GLY A 198 16.15 1.49 26.44
N ARG A 199 16.24 2.83 26.49
CA ARG A 199 15.73 3.69 27.57
C ARG A 199 14.61 4.62 27.15
N ASP A 200 14.21 4.59 25.87
CA ASP A 200 13.07 5.37 25.37
C ASP A 200 11.77 4.75 25.89
N ILE A 201 10.98 5.52 26.63
CA ILE A 201 9.75 5.04 27.23
C ILE A 201 8.75 4.55 26.17
N ASN A 202 8.71 5.21 24.98
CA ASN A 202 7.82 4.83 23.89
C ASN A 202 8.25 3.49 23.28
N PHE A 203 9.56 3.23 23.19
CA PHE A 203 10.07 1.93 22.75
C PHE A 203 9.77 0.84 23.77
N ILE A 204 10.03 1.11 25.06
CA ILE A 204 9.80 0.15 26.15
C ILE A 204 8.33 -0.26 26.24
N GLU A 205 7.41 0.70 26.09
CA GLU A 205 5.97 0.44 26.06
C GLU A 205 5.63 -0.56 24.95
N ILE A 206 6.04 -0.28 23.72
CA ILE A 206 5.75 -1.15 22.56
C ILE A 206 6.45 -2.50 22.70
N ALA A 207 7.72 -2.54 23.13
CA ALA A 207 8.45 -3.80 23.30
C ALA A 207 7.81 -4.72 24.36
N LYS A 208 7.20 -4.14 25.41
CA LYS A 208 6.52 -4.90 26.45
C LYS A 208 5.19 -5.49 25.98
N GLU A 209 4.44 -4.74 25.18
CA GLU A 209 3.12 -5.18 24.67
C GLU A 209 3.23 -6.12 23.45
N THR A 210 4.37 -6.09 22.72
CA THR A 210 4.58 -6.96 21.54
C THR A 210 4.57 -8.43 21.93
N PRO A 211 3.75 -9.29 21.29
CA PRO A 211 3.72 -10.74 21.55
C PRO A 211 5.07 -11.42 21.30
N GLU A 212 5.24 -12.65 21.77
CA GLU A 212 6.51 -13.43 21.71
C GLU A 212 6.29 -14.87 21.22
N ASN A 213 5.24 -15.12 20.41
CA ASN A 213 4.86 -16.47 19.98
C ASN A 213 5.31 -16.80 18.55
N GLY A 214 5.80 -15.80 17.80
CA GLY A 214 6.20 -15.93 16.40
C GLY A 214 7.66 -16.34 16.21
N PHE A 215 8.16 -16.18 15.00
CA PHE A 215 9.53 -16.50 14.61
C PHE A 215 10.55 -15.44 15.05
N PHE A 216 10.14 -14.18 14.97
CA PHE A 216 10.97 -13.04 15.34
C PHE A 216 10.09 -11.82 15.58
N LYS A 217 10.62 -10.89 16.37
CA LYS A 217 10.02 -9.57 16.57
C LYS A 217 10.66 -8.55 15.63
N VAL A 218 9.87 -7.62 15.11
CA VAL A 218 10.37 -6.49 14.32
C VAL A 218 9.85 -5.20 14.94
N PHE A 219 10.78 -4.31 15.28
CA PHE A 219 10.45 -2.98 15.78
C PHE A 219 10.80 -1.94 14.72
N PHE A 220 9.87 -1.03 14.44
CA PHE A 220 10.07 0.09 13.54
C PHE A 220 10.17 1.39 14.32
N GLN A 221 11.21 2.19 14.04
CA GLN A 221 11.36 3.55 14.54
C GLN A 221 11.04 4.53 13.40
N TYR A 222 9.92 5.24 13.49
CA TYR A 222 9.47 6.11 12.39
C TYR A 222 10.30 7.38 12.23
N LYS A 223 10.98 7.85 13.28
CA LYS A 223 11.81 9.08 13.29
C LYS A 223 12.83 9.18 12.16
N TYR A 224 13.32 8.07 11.64
CA TYR A 224 14.36 8.04 10.60
C TYR A 224 13.87 7.47 9.27
N LEU A 225 12.56 7.32 9.12
CA LEU A 225 11.94 6.79 7.91
C LEU A 225 12.24 7.66 6.68
N ASN A 226 12.32 8.99 6.87
CA ASN A 226 12.67 9.97 5.85
C ASN A 226 14.11 9.83 5.30
N LYS A 227 15.00 9.16 6.04
CA LYS A 227 16.37 8.84 5.59
C LYS A 227 16.41 7.50 4.87
N TYR A 228 15.63 6.51 5.31
CA TYR A 228 15.67 5.14 4.82
C TYR A 228 14.86 4.96 3.53
N LEU A 229 13.60 5.40 3.48
CA LEU A 229 12.74 5.23 2.31
C LEU A 229 13.27 5.89 1.03
N PRO A 230 13.98 7.05 1.06
CA PRO A 230 14.63 7.60 -0.12
C PRO A 230 15.74 6.73 -0.73
N CYS A 231 16.18 5.68 -0.04
CA CYS A 231 17.04 4.66 -0.65
C CYS A 231 16.33 3.91 -1.78
N PHE A 232 15.00 3.84 -1.75
CA PHE A 232 14.14 3.05 -2.65
C PHE A 232 13.09 3.86 -3.39
N THR A 233 12.64 5.01 -2.83
CA THR A 233 11.51 5.79 -3.35
C THR A 233 11.96 7.05 -4.09
N ASN A 234 11.07 7.61 -4.90
CA ASN A 234 11.29 8.90 -5.55
C ASN A 234 10.92 10.09 -4.62
N LYS A 235 11.38 11.30 -5.00
CA LYS A 235 11.16 12.52 -4.21
C LYS A 235 9.69 12.95 -4.06
N ALA A 236 8.80 12.45 -4.92
CA ALA A 236 7.38 12.82 -4.90
C ALA A 236 6.64 12.33 -3.65
N ASN A 237 7.24 11.41 -2.89
CA ASN A 237 6.61 10.78 -1.72
C ASN A 237 7.03 11.41 -0.38
N LYS A 238 7.82 12.48 -0.42
CA LYS A 238 8.40 13.11 0.78
C LYS A 238 7.32 13.53 1.80
N GLU A 239 6.25 14.18 1.34
CA GLU A 239 5.15 14.64 2.21
C GLU A 239 4.47 13.48 2.96
N VAL A 240 4.25 12.34 2.29
CA VAL A 240 3.63 11.15 2.92
C VAL A 240 4.55 10.57 3.98
N ILE A 241 5.85 10.48 3.69
CA ILE A 241 6.85 9.95 4.62
C ILE A 241 6.97 10.85 5.86
N GLU A 242 7.03 12.17 5.67
CA GLU A 242 7.08 13.15 6.75
C GLU A 242 5.82 13.11 7.63
N ASN A 243 4.64 12.91 7.04
CA ASN A 243 3.40 12.76 7.81
C ASN A 243 3.42 11.51 8.70
N ILE A 244 3.93 10.38 8.21
CA ILE A 244 4.07 9.16 9.01
C ILE A 244 5.08 9.37 10.13
N GLU A 245 6.25 9.93 9.81
CA GLU A 245 7.32 10.24 10.76
C GLU A 245 6.83 11.16 11.88
N ASN A 246 6.03 12.17 11.55
CA ASN A 246 5.49 13.13 12.51
C ASN A 246 4.33 12.58 13.35
N SER A 247 3.74 11.45 12.95
CA SER A 247 2.55 10.89 13.60
C SER A 247 2.86 9.71 14.51
N LEU A 248 3.94 8.96 14.28
CA LEU A 248 4.23 7.70 14.96
C LEU A 248 5.60 7.73 15.66
N TYR A 249 5.70 7.05 16.83
CA TYR A 249 6.98 6.79 17.50
C TYR A 249 7.56 5.46 17.07
N TYR A 250 6.95 4.36 17.50
CA TYR A 250 7.39 3.00 17.25
C TYR A 250 6.21 2.08 16.92
N SER A 251 6.51 1.02 16.18
CA SER A 251 5.66 -0.18 16.11
C SER A 251 6.51 -1.39 16.46
N GLY A 252 5.94 -2.35 17.18
CA GLY A 252 6.54 -3.65 17.42
C GLY A 252 5.58 -4.73 16.93
N PHE A 253 6.11 -5.71 16.22
CA PHE A 253 5.35 -6.84 15.66
C PHE A 253 6.04 -8.15 15.98
N ASP A 254 5.27 -9.14 16.34
CA ASP A 254 5.65 -10.54 16.39
C ASP A 254 5.21 -11.20 15.07
N VAL A 255 6.17 -11.73 14.32
CA VAL A 255 5.96 -12.24 12.97
C VAL A 255 5.85 -13.75 12.97
N SER A 256 4.78 -14.27 12.41
CA SER A 256 4.49 -15.69 12.27
C SER A 256 4.18 -16.07 10.82
N LEU A 257 4.31 -17.37 10.52
CA LEU A 257 3.97 -17.98 9.24
C LEU A 257 2.89 -19.03 9.46
N ILE A 258 1.70 -18.80 8.93
CA ILE A 258 0.55 -19.67 9.07
C ILE A 258 0.43 -20.52 7.80
N GLU A 259 0.35 -21.85 7.97
CA GLU A 259 0.19 -22.82 6.88
C GLU A 259 1.20 -22.69 5.73
N GLY A 260 2.37 -22.09 5.99
CA GLY A 260 3.43 -21.89 5.00
C GLY A 260 3.14 -20.90 3.86
N THR A 261 1.98 -20.22 3.90
CA THR A 261 1.48 -19.32 2.84
C THR A 261 0.99 -17.96 3.33
N ILE A 262 0.78 -17.77 4.63
CA ILE A 262 0.30 -16.52 5.21
C ILE A 262 1.37 -16.00 6.17
N ILE A 263 1.88 -14.80 5.91
CA ILE A 263 2.73 -14.07 6.85
C ILE A 263 1.82 -13.15 7.65
N GLN A 264 1.82 -13.29 8.96
CA GLN A 264 1.08 -12.47 9.89
C GLN A 264 2.03 -11.81 10.88
N ALA A 265 1.83 -10.52 11.14
CA ALA A 265 2.58 -9.73 12.09
C ALA A 265 1.59 -9.05 13.04
N ASP A 266 1.55 -9.52 14.27
CA ASP A 266 0.69 -8.99 15.32
C ASP A 266 1.49 -8.16 16.30
N GLY A 267 0.94 -7.03 16.74
CA GLY A 267 1.65 -6.17 17.65
C GLY A 267 0.96 -4.86 17.97
N TYR A 268 1.76 -3.86 18.25
CA TYR A 268 1.27 -2.56 18.71
C TYR A 268 2.02 -1.39 18.07
N THR A 269 1.35 -0.25 17.99
CA THR A 269 1.89 1.00 17.44
C THR A 269 1.50 2.16 18.34
N ASN A 270 2.45 2.98 18.77
CA ASN A 270 2.15 4.20 19.52
C ASN A 270 2.21 5.46 18.66
N VAL A 271 1.31 6.39 18.98
CA VAL A 271 1.07 7.63 18.26
C VAL A 271 1.70 8.80 19.02
N LYS A 272 2.22 9.76 18.31
CA LYS A 272 2.70 11.02 18.90
C LYS A 272 1.50 11.86 19.33
N GLU A 273 1.47 12.29 20.59
CA GLU A 273 0.36 13.04 21.14
C GLU A 273 0.09 14.36 20.41
N ASN A 274 1.12 15.04 19.98
CA ASN A 274 1.05 16.32 19.27
C ASN A 274 1.22 16.14 17.75
N SER A 275 0.71 15.05 17.19
CA SER A 275 0.79 14.85 15.74
C SER A 275 -0.04 15.91 15.00
N GLU A 276 0.56 16.53 13.99
CA GLU A 276 -0.13 17.51 13.13
C GLU A 276 -1.27 16.90 12.30
N GLY A 277 -1.51 15.60 12.48
CA GLY A 277 -2.39 14.80 11.64
C GLY A 277 -3.68 14.38 12.33
N TYR A 278 -4.54 13.81 11.50
CA TYR A 278 -5.80 13.20 11.91
C TYR A 278 -5.63 11.93 12.75
N LEU A 279 -4.40 11.36 12.82
CA LEU A 279 -4.19 10.03 13.36
C LEU A 279 -4.52 9.94 14.85
N THR A 280 -4.16 10.98 15.62
CA THR A 280 -4.49 11.06 17.05
C THR A 280 -6.00 11.24 17.27
N ALA A 281 -6.67 12.08 16.45
CA ALA A 281 -8.13 12.23 16.51
C ALA A 281 -8.84 10.91 16.17
N ILE A 282 -8.40 10.23 15.13
CA ILE A 282 -8.93 8.92 14.73
C ILE A 282 -8.70 7.89 15.84
N GLN A 283 -7.51 7.86 16.43
CA GLN A 283 -7.18 6.94 17.52
C GLN A 283 -8.10 7.12 18.74
N LYS A 284 -8.35 8.36 19.13
CA LYS A 284 -9.27 8.71 20.25
C LYS A 284 -10.76 8.48 19.92
N SER A 285 -11.10 8.25 18.65
CA SER A 285 -12.49 8.09 18.19
C SER A 285 -13.03 6.66 18.26
N GLY A 286 -12.26 5.74 18.83
CA GLY A 286 -12.67 4.36 19.03
C GLY A 286 -12.52 3.49 17.77
N LYS A 287 -13.42 2.51 17.63
CA LYS A 287 -13.40 1.53 16.54
C LYS A 287 -14.81 1.20 16.05
N GLY A 288 -14.98 1.07 14.74
CA GLY A 288 -16.26 0.75 14.11
C GLY A 288 -16.20 -0.51 13.25
N LYS A 289 -17.37 -0.92 12.77
CA LYS A 289 -17.51 -2.09 11.88
C LYS A 289 -17.28 -1.68 10.42
N ARG A 290 -16.50 -2.47 9.68
CA ARG A 290 -16.27 -2.26 8.26
C ARG A 290 -17.43 -2.79 7.42
N SER A 291 -18.02 -1.97 6.56
CA SER A 291 -19.19 -2.32 5.74
C SER A 291 -19.07 -1.89 4.27
N ILE A 292 -18.22 -0.91 3.99
CA ILE A 292 -18.08 -0.29 2.65
C ILE A 292 -17.58 -1.29 1.58
N ALA A 293 -16.93 -2.40 1.97
CA ALA A 293 -16.59 -3.47 1.05
C ALA A 293 -17.81 -4.02 0.28
N SER A 294 -19.04 -3.84 0.80
CA SER A 294 -20.30 -4.26 0.16
C SER A 294 -20.61 -3.50 -1.14
N ILE A 295 -20.08 -2.28 -1.31
CA ILE A 295 -20.26 -1.47 -2.51
C ILE A 295 -18.96 -1.19 -3.28
N ALA A 296 -17.80 -1.42 -2.66
CA ALA A 296 -16.52 -1.33 -3.33
C ALA A 296 -16.43 -2.38 -4.45
N PRO A 297 -15.99 -2.03 -5.68
CA PRO A 297 -15.85 -2.98 -6.79
C PRO A 297 -14.94 -4.17 -6.46
N LYS A 298 -15.24 -5.38 -6.94
CA LYS A 298 -14.41 -6.58 -6.74
C LYS A 298 -12.95 -6.38 -7.17
N ASN A 299 -12.70 -5.58 -8.20
CA ASN A 299 -11.37 -5.24 -8.70
C ASN A 299 -10.73 -4.02 -7.98
N THR A 300 -11.12 -3.77 -6.74
CA THR A 300 -10.50 -2.74 -5.90
C THR A 300 -9.02 -3.09 -5.66
N ALA A 301 -8.15 -2.14 -5.99
CA ALA A 301 -6.70 -2.25 -5.81
C ALA A 301 -6.26 -1.80 -4.41
N LEU A 302 -6.93 -0.77 -3.89
CA LEU A 302 -6.75 -0.25 -2.53
C LEU A 302 -8.12 0.06 -1.91
N TYR A 303 -8.36 -0.41 -0.71
CA TYR A 303 -9.48 -0.03 0.15
C TYR A 303 -8.92 0.42 1.49
N LEU A 304 -9.06 1.70 1.80
CA LEU A 304 -8.65 2.31 3.05
C LEU A 304 -9.90 2.77 3.80
N SER A 305 -10.20 2.13 4.90
CA SER A 305 -11.37 2.41 5.76
C SER A 305 -10.93 3.06 7.06
N PHE A 306 -11.66 4.07 7.48
CA PHE A 306 -11.63 4.68 8.79
C PHE A 306 -13.00 4.42 9.44
N ALA A 307 -13.01 3.69 10.53
CA ALA A 307 -14.22 3.39 11.26
C ALA A 307 -14.07 3.79 12.73
N PHE A 308 -15.13 4.34 13.31
CA PHE A 308 -15.11 4.95 14.63
C PHE A 308 -16.44 4.71 15.35
N ASP A 309 -16.50 5.06 16.63
CA ASP A 309 -17.76 4.97 17.40
C ASP A 309 -18.84 5.89 16.80
N SER A 310 -18.46 7.14 16.44
CA SER A 310 -19.28 8.09 15.71
C SER A 310 -18.40 9.14 15.01
N PHE A 311 -18.91 9.72 13.93
CA PHE A 311 -18.22 10.81 13.23
C PHE A 311 -18.15 12.09 14.07
N ASP A 312 -19.18 12.37 14.87
CA ASP A 312 -19.18 13.52 15.78
C ASP A 312 -18.01 13.46 16.76
N ARG A 313 -17.77 12.28 17.37
CA ARG A 313 -16.64 12.09 18.28
C ARG A 313 -15.30 12.29 17.59
N PHE A 314 -15.17 11.81 16.35
CA PHE A 314 -13.97 12.07 15.55
C PHE A 314 -13.78 13.58 15.32
N HIS A 315 -14.84 14.29 14.96
CA HIS A 315 -14.80 15.72 14.70
C HIS A 315 -14.43 16.53 15.95
N GLU A 316 -15.02 16.20 17.10
CA GLU A 316 -14.70 16.83 18.39
C GLU A 316 -13.23 16.63 18.75
N ASN A 317 -12.71 15.39 18.68
CA ASN A 317 -11.29 15.09 18.92
C ASN A 317 -10.38 15.85 17.94
N PHE A 318 -10.80 15.98 16.68
CA PHE A 318 -10.05 16.72 15.67
C PHE A 318 -10.01 18.22 15.96
N GLU A 319 -11.13 18.82 16.37
CA GLU A 319 -11.17 20.23 16.77
C GLU A 319 -10.30 20.50 18.01
N GLU A 320 -10.34 19.61 19.01
CA GLU A 320 -9.49 19.74 20.21
C GLU A 320 -7.99 19.79 19.85
N LEU A 321 -7.54 18.89 18.97
CA LEU A 321 -6.16 18.91 18.48
C LEU A 321 -5.83 20.20 17.73
N LYS A 322 -6.77 20.74 16.97
CA LYS A 322 -6.56 22.01 16.26
C LYS A 322 -6.46 23.21 17.20
N LYS A 323 -7.16 23.20 18.33
CA LYS A 323 -7.10 24.27 19.35
C LYS A 323 -5.69 24.41 19.98
N GLU A 324 -4.90 23.36 19.97
CA GLU A 324 -3.50 23.42 20.40
C GLU A 324 -2.63 24.36 19.54
N LYS A 325 -3.09 24.64 18.29
CA LYS A 325 -2.45 25.57 17.35
C LYS A 325 -3.39 26.73 17.00
N PRO A 326 -3.51 27.77 17.83
CA PRO A 326 -4.55 28.79 17.72
C PRO A 326 -4.63 29.44 16.34
N LEU A 327 -3.51 29.77 15.71
CA LEU A 327 -3.47 30.43 14.39
C LEU A 327 -4.00 29.53 13.28
N GLU A 328 -3.67 28.22 13.31
CA GLU A 328 -4.18 27.25 12.35
C GLU A 328 -5.65 26.96 12.55
N PHE A 329 -6.10 26.90 13.81
CA PHE A 329 -7.49 26.72 14.18
C PHE A 329 -8.35 27.90 13.75
N GLU A 330 -7.85 29.11 13.95
CA GLU A 330 -8.56 30.33 13.52
C GLU A 330 -8.69 30.39 11.99
N ALA A 331 -7.63 30.07 11.25
CA ALA A 331 -7.67 30.00 9.80
C ALA A 331 -8.63 28.89 9.30
N TYR A 332 -8.68 27.75 9.96
CA TYR A 332 -9.62 26.66 9.67
C TYR A 332 -11.08 27.10 9.89
N ASN A 333 -11.37 27.72 11.05
CA ASN A 333 -12.71 28.22 11.37
C ASN A 333 -13.15 29.35 10.41
N GLN A 334 -12.22 30.20 9.98
CA GLN A 334 -12.52 31.24 9.00
C GLN A 334 -12.91 30.63 7.65
N GLN A 335 -12.21 29.59 7.18
CA GLN A 335 -12.58 28.88 5.96
C GLN A 335 -13.96 28.22 6.03
N ILE A 336 -14.30 27.61 7.18
CA ILE A 336 -15.64 27.06 7.43
C ILE A 336 -16.69 28.16 7.32
N LYS A 337 -16.50 29.28 8.06
CA LYS A 337 -17.44 30.42 8.06
C LYS A 337 -17.61 31.04 6.67
N GLU A 338 -16.53 31.11 5.87
CA GLU A 338 -16.61 31.60 4.49
C GLU A 338 -17.52 30.72 3.62
N ILE A 339 -17.44 29.39 3.76
CA ILE A 339 -18.33 28.47 3.04
C ILE A 339 -19.78 28.60 3.56
N GLU A 340 -19.97 28.59 4.87
CA GLU A 340 -21.29 28.72 5.50
C GLU A 340 -21.99 30.01 5.09
N ASN A 341 -21.30 31.15 5.16
CA ASN A 341 -21.83 32.43 4.74
C ASN A 341 -22.09 32.52 3.23
N THR A 342 -21.21 31.96 2.42
CA THR A 342 -21.35 31.99 0.95
C THR A 342 -22.56 31.18 0.49
N LEU A 343 -22.80 30.04 1.10
CA LEU A 343 -23.86 29.12 0.70
C LEU A 343 -25.11 29.23 1.57
N ASP A 344 -25.07 29.95 2.67
CA ASP A 344 -26.15 30.01 3.64
C ASP A 344 -26.51 28.59 4.15
N ILE A 345 -25.51 27.87 4.64
CA ILE A 345 -25.59 26.52 5.20
C ILE A 345 -24.88 26.45 6.54
N ASN A 346 -25.14 25.42 7.34
CA ASN A 346 -24.35 25.06 8.49
C ASN A 346 -23.63 23.71 8.21
N ILE A 347 -22.30 23.69 8.25
CA ILE A 347 -21.54 22.49 7.92
C ILE A 347 -21.81 21.36 8.92
N LYS A 348 -21.93 21.66 10.20
CA LYS A 348 -22.23 20.66 11.23
C LYS A 348 -23.59 19.99 10.98
N ASP A 349 -24.62 20.80 10.74
CA ASP A 349 -25.99 20.32 10.58
C ASP A 349 -26.22 19.71 9.19
N ASN A 350 -25.66 20.29 8.13
CA ASN A 350 -25.92 19.86 6.76
C ASN A 350 -24.92 18.86 6.19
N VAL A 351 -23.75 18.67 6.84
CA VAL A 351 -22.72 17.73 6.34
C VAL A 351 -22.37 16.68 7.38
N TYR A 352 -22.01 17.07 8.61
CA TYR A 352 -21.53 16.09 9.60
C TYR A 352 -22.63 15.23 10.18
N SER A 353 -23.83 15.76 10.35
CA SER A 353 -24.97 15.10 11.00
C SER A 353 -25.39 13.76 10.40
N TRP A 354 -25.22 13.58 9.10
CA TRP A 354 -25.61 12.36 8.40
C TRP A 354 -24.47 11.37 8.18
N ILE A 355 -23.21 11.74 8.46
CA ILE A 355 -22.06 10.84 8.31
C ILE A 355 -22.11 9.81 9.43
N GLY A 356 -22.04 8.54 9.07
CA GLY A 356 -22.08 7.41 9.99
C GLY A 356 -20.71 7.04 10.56
N ASP A 357 -20.57 5.79 10.92
CA ASP A 357 -19.44 5.22 11.65
C ASP A 357 -18.29 4.72 10.75
N GLU A 358 -18.40 4.90 9.41
CA GLU A 358 -17.36 4.48 8.47
C GLU A 358 -17.22 5.46 7.30
N VAL A 359 -15.97 5.84 7.01
CA VAL A 359 -15.56 6.59 5.81
C VAL A 359 -14.42 5.84 5.15
N ALA A 360 -14.49 5.66 3.82
CA ALA A 360 -13.43 4.96 3.11
C ALA A 360 -12.99 5.66 1.82
N LEU A 361 -11.74 5.41 1.46
CA LEU A 361 -11.16 5.73 0.17
C LEU A 361 -10.90 4.44 -0.59
N ILE A 362 -11.44 4.33 -1.80
CA ILE A 362 -11.15 3.20 -2.68
C ILE A 362 -10.44 3.66 -3.94
N HIS A 363 -9.50 2.83 -4.41
CA HIS A 363 -8.86 2.97 -5.70
C HIS A 363 -9.05 1.67 -6.50
N PHE A 364 -9.50 1.77 -7.75
CA PHE A 364 -9.68 0.63 -8.63
C PHE A 364 -9.41 1.01 -10.09
N ASN A 365 -9.21 0.00 -10.95
CA ASN A 365 -9.00 0.20 -12.37
C ASN A 365 -10.34 0.15 -13.11
N SER A 366 -10.84 1.31 -13.53
CA SER A 366 -12.10 1.41 -14.27
C SER A 366 -11.95 1.02 -15.74
N SER A 367 -12.99 0.39 -16.28
CA SER A 367 -13.12 0.13 -17.71
C SER A 367 -13.78 1.31 -18.47
N LEU A 368 -14.46 2.20 -17.76
CA LEU A 368 -15.20 3.34 -18.31
C LEU A 368 -14.38 4.62 -18.34
N SER A 369 -13.31 4.70 -17.57
CA SER A 369 -12.42 5.85 -17.52
C SER A 369 -11.22 5.70 -18.46
N ARG A 370 -10.86 6.79 -19.15
CA ARG A 370 -9.62 6.84 -19.94
C ARG A 370 -8.38 6.93 -19.08
N ASN A 371 -8.50 7.55 -17.92
CA ASN A 371 -7.47 7.59 -16.88
C ASN A 371 -7.64 6.34 -16.02
N LYS A 372 -6.71 5.42 -16.10
CA LYS A 372 -6.77 4.11 -15.43
C LYS A 372 -6.80 4.15 -13.90
N LYS A 373 -6.78 5.35 -13.29
CA LYS A 373 -6.77 5.55 -11.84
C LYS A 373 -8.08 6.20 -11.40
N ASP A 374 -9.02 5.38 -10.95
CA ASP A 374 -10.29 5.86 -10.42
C ASP A 374 -10.29 5.78 -8.90
N VAL A 375 -10.55 6.92 -8.27
CA VAL A 375 -10.63 7.05 -6.82
C VAL A 375 -12.04 7.50 -6.44
N ALA A 376 -12.60 6.87 -5.44
CA ALA A 376 -13.85 7.28 -4.83
C ALA A 376 -13.72 7.36 -3.31
N ALA A 377 -14.36 8.39 -2.73
CA ALA A 377 -14.60 8.49 -1.29
C ALA A 377 -16.01 8.01 -1.00
N ILE A 378 -16.17 7.18 -0.01
CA ILE A 378 -17.44 6.55 0.35
C ILE A 378 -17.72 6.85 1.81
N PHE A 379 -18.89 7.40 2.08
CA PHE A 379 -19.35 7.74 3.40
C PHE A 379 -20.56 6.87 3.72
N LYS A 380 -20.49 6.06 4.75
CA LYS A 380 -21.67 5.40 5.30
C LYS A 380 -22.54 6.45 5.98
N THR A 381 -23.84 6.30 5.90
CA THR A 381 -24.77 7.26 6.51
C THR A 381 -25.44 6.66 7.75
N ASN A 382 -25.77 7.51 8.73
CA ASN A 382 -26.62 7.12 9.86
C ASN A 382 -28.07 6.93 9.38
N ASN A 383 -28.54 7.82 8.50
CA ASN A 383 -29.84 7.80 7.87
C ASN A 383 -29.74 8.35 6.46
N ILE A 384 -30.09 7.53 5.48
CA ILE A 384 -29.96 7.90 4.05
C ILE A 384 -30.94 9.01 3.64
N ASN A 385 -32.09 9.12 4.28
CA ASN A 385 -33.07 10.17 3.99
C ASN A 385 -32.51 11.53 4.43
N ASP A 386 -31.96 11.61 5.64
CA ASP A 386 -31.33 12.83 6.17
C ASP A 386 -30.15 13.25 5.28
N ALA A 387 -29.31 12.30 4.89
CA ALA A 387 -28.21 12.55 3.95
C ALA A 387 -28.72 13.11 2.60
N SER A 388 -29.79 12.52 2.06
CA SER A 388 -30.39 12.94 0.80
C SER A 388 -30.99 14.35 0.90
N GLU A 389 -31.72 14.65 1.98
CA GLU A 389 -32.33 15.96 2.22
C GLU A 389 -31.28 17.06 2.35
N ASN A 390 -30.26 16.82 3.20
CA ASN A 390 -29.17 17.77 3.40
C ASN A 390 -28.34 18.01 2.14
N LEU A 391 -27.99 16.96 1.40
CA LEU A 391 -27.28 17.10 0.13
C LEU A 391 -28.11 17.85 -0.92
N ASN A 392 -29.42 17.61 -1.02
CA ASN A 392 -30.32 18.34 -1.89
C ASN A 392 -30.45 19.80 -1.46
N PHE A 393 -30.48 20.09 -0.16
CA PHE A 393 -30.45 21.44 0.37
C PHE A 393 -29.18 22.19 -0.04
N ILE A 394 -27.98 21.59 0.16
CA ILE A 394 -26.71 22.15 -0.29
C ILE A 394 -26.73 22.43 -1.80
N LEU A 395 -27.22 21.46 -2.60
CA LEU A 395 -27.32 21.61 -4.05
C LEU A 395 -28.23 22.78 -4.43
N SER A 396 -29.35 22.98 -3.71
CA SER A 396 -30.25 24.12 -3.95
C SER A 396 -29.57 25.46 -3.69
N LYS A 397 -28.81 25.55 -2.60
CA LYS A 397 -28.04 26.75 -2.24
C LYS A 397 -26.91 27.05 -3.24
N ILE A 398 -26.21 26.04 -3.72
CA ILE A 398 -25.22 26.19 -4.80
C ILE A 398 -25.89 26.73 -6.07
N LYS A 399 -27.04 26.19 -6.44
CA LYS A 399 -27.78 26.61 -7.62
C LYS A 399 -28.28 28.07 -7.50
N GLU A 400 -28.71 28.46 -6.32
CA GLU A 400 -29.17 29.82 -6.04
C GLU A 400 -28.04 30.86 -6.08
N LYS A 401 -26.89 30.51 -5.50
CA LYS A 401 -25.76 31.46 -5.30
C LYS A 401 -24.76 31.48 -6.43
N THR A 402 -24.77 30.50 -7.35
CA THR A 402 -23.80 30.42 -8.44
C THR A 402 -24.48 30.45 -9.82
N PRO A 403 -23.95 31.21 -10.81
CA PRO A 403 -24.54 31.28 -12.15
C PRO A 403 -24.24 30.04 -13.00
N LEU A 404 -23.76 28.95 -12.41
CA LEU A 404 -23.30 27.76 -13.10
C LEU A 404 -24.46 26.85 -13.52
N GLN A 405 -24.37 26.31 -14.75
CA GLN A 405 -25.29 25.25 -15.20
C GLN A 405 -25.14 24.01 -14.34
N PHE A 406 -26.20 23.67 -13.61
CA PHE A 406 -26.27 22.48 -12.79
C PHE A 406 -26.13 21.22 -13.64
N LYS A 407 -25.07 20.44 -13.45
CA LYS A 407 -24.85 19.20 -14.17
C LYS A 407 -25.36 18.01 -13.36
N GLN A 408 -26.50 17.49 -13.76
CA GLN A 408 -27.08 16.26 -13.21
C GLN A 408 -27.09 15.17 -14.30
N ILE A 409 -26.69 13.96 -13.96
CA ILE A 409 -26.64 12.82 -14.85
C ILE A 409 -27.51 11.72 -14.27
N THR A 410 -28.58 11.32 -14.96
CA THR A 410 -29.34 10.13 -14.59
C THR A 410 -28.66 8.89 -15.18
N TYR A 411 -28.36 7.91 -14.36
CA TYR A 411 -27.74 6.67 -14.79
C TYR A 411 -28.29 5.47 -14.01
N LYS A 412 -28.97 4.52 -14.71
CA LYS A 412 -29.49 3.27 -14.12
C LYS A 412 -30.36 3.50 -12.87
N LYS A 413 -31.28 4.47 -12.91
CA LYS A 413 -32.14 4.93 -11.81
C LYS A 413 -31.40 5.66 -10.67
N HIS A 414 -30.07 5.85 -10.77
CA HIS A 414 -29.31 6.69 -9.84
C HIS A 414 -29.10 8.08 -10.44
N THR A 415 -29.13 9.07 -9.58
CA THR A 415 -28.78 10.45 -9.92
C THR A 415 -27.35 10.72 -9.52
N ILE A 416 -26.53 11.19 -10.46
CA ILE A 416 -25.16 11.64 -10.22
C ILE A 416 -25.19 13.16 -10.28
N ASN A 417 -24.93 13.81 -9.15
CA ASN A 417 -24.92 15.24 -8.98
C ASN A 417 -23.49 15.78 -9.00
N PHE A 418 -23.30 16.97 -9.53
CA PHE A 418 -22.03 17.69 -9.48
C PHE A 418 -22.02 18.66 -8.29
N LEU A 419 -21.04 18.53 -7.40
CA LEU A 419 -20.85 19.40 -6.24
C LEU A 419 -19.76 20.43 -6.55
N ASP A 420 -20.16 21.61 -7.03
CA ASP A 420 -19.21 22.68 -7.39
C ASP A 420 -18.78 23.50 -6.15
N LEU A 421 -18.13 22.85 -5.22
CA LEU A 421 -17.56 23.45 -4.01
C LEU A 421 -16.07 23.15 -3.92
N LYS A 422 -15.26 24.09 -4.40
CA LYS A 422 -13.81 23.96 -4.36
C LYS A 422 -13.30 23.94 -2.91
N GLY A 423 -12.50 22.93 -2.58
CA GLY A 423 -11.89 22.80 -1.25
C GLY A 423 -12.78 22.25 -0.16
N PHE A 424 -14.07 22.04 -0.41
CA PHE A 424 -15.03 21.48 0.56
C PHE A 424 -14.53 20.18 1.20
N PHE A 425 -14.09 19.22 0.37
CA PHE A 425 -13.58 17.93 0.87
C PHE A 425 -12.32 18.07 1.70
N LYS A 426 -11.44 19.00 1.40
CA LYS A 426 -10.25 19.25 2.20
C LYS A 426 -10.62 19.73 3.61
N ILE A 427 -11.66 20.54 3.72
CA ILE A 427 -12.12 21.11 4.98
C ILE A 427 -12.88 20.08 5.79
N VAL A 428 -13.82 19.34 5.16
CA VAL A 428 -14.71 18.38 5.84
C VAL A 428 -13.99 17.07 6.19
N ALA A 429 -13.15 16.56 5.29
CA ALA A 429 -12.55 15.23 5.41
C ALA A 429 -11.00 15.25 5.37
N GLY A 430 -10.39 16.45 5.35
CA GLY A 430 -8.96 16.65 5.50
C GLY A 430 -8.11 16.50 4.23
N ASN A 431 -6.80 16.65 4.43
CA ASN A 431 -5.81 16.67 3.35
C ASN A 431 -5.79 15.38 2.49
N MET A 432 -6.24 14.26 3.02
CA MET A 432 -6.35 12.99 2.29
C MET A 432 -7.25 13.14 1.05
N PHE A 433 -8.27 13.97 1.13
CA PHE A 433 -9.25 14.22 0.07
C PHE A 433 -8.95 15.47 -0.77
N LYS A 434 -7.77 16.11 -0.58
CA LYS A 434 -7.39 17.36 -1.29
C LYS A 434 -7.47 17.27 -2.82
N LYS A 435 -7.37 16.08 -3.40
CA LYS A 435 -7.48 15.85 -4.85
C LYS A 435 -8.92 15.82 -5.36
N MET A 436 -9.91 15.81 -4.48
CA MET A 436 -11.33 15.89 -4.82
C MET A 436 -11.83 17.32 -4.69
N GLU A 437 -11.35 18.22 -5.55
CA GLU A 437 -11.67 19.66 -5.45
C GLU A 437 -13.14 19.96 -5.74
N LYS A 438 -13.72 19.35 -6.77
CA LYS A 438 -15.11 19.54 -7.24
C LYS A 438 -15.68 18.19 -7.63
N PRO A 439 -16.14 17.36 -6.68
CA PRO A 439 -16.57 16.01 -6.97
C PRO A 439 -17.98 15.93 -7.56
N TYR A 440 -18.23 14.82 -8.22
CA TYR A 440 -19.58 14.30 -8.41
C TYR A 440 -19.92 13.38 -7.24
N PHE A 441 -21.21 13.26 -6.92
CA PHE A 441 -21.68 12.28 -5.94
C PHE A 441 -22.95 11.57 -6.40
N THR A 442 -23.17 10.41 -5.83
CA THR A 442 -24.39 9.62 -5.96
C THR A 442 -24.67 8.88 -4.67
N ILE A 443 -25.93 8.49 -4.48
CA ILE A 443 -26.37 7.67 -3.36
C ILE A 443 -26.53 6.22 -3.86
N ILE A 444 -25.97 5.27 -3.13
CA ILE A 444 -26.09 3.84 -3.37
C ILE A 444 -26.37 3.15 -2.04
N ASN A 445 -27.57 2.62 -1.85
CA ASN A 445 -28.06 2.07 -0.58
C ASN A 445 -27.85 3.10 0.58
N ASP A 446 -27.18 2.73 1.66
CA ASP A 446 -26.91 3.59 2.81
C ASP A 446 -25.59 4.37 2.69
N TYR A 447 -25.09 4.57 1.48
CA TYR A 447 -23.79 5.19 1.25
C TYR A 447 -23.89 6.39 0.31
N VAL A 448 -23.17 7.45 0.64
CA VAL A 448 -22.90 8.57 -0.28
C VAL A 448 -21.52 8.37 -0.88
N VAL A 449 -21.45 8.30 -2.20
CA VAL A 449 -20.23 8.00 -2.96
C VAL A 449 -19.80 9.21 -3.75
N PHE A 450 -18.57 9.68 -3.56
CA PHE A 450 -17.99 10.83 -4.22
C PHE A 450 -16.82 10.42 -5.12
N SER A 451 -16.69 11.07 -6.28
CA SER A 451 -15.51 10.96 -7.15
C SER A 451 -15.34 12.20 -8.02
N ALA A 452 -14.12 12.55 -8.35
CA ALA A 452 -13.83 13.60 -9.32
C ALA A 452 -14.29 13.26 -10.76
N ASN A 453 -14.59 11.97 -11.03
CA ASN A 453 -14.98 11.48 -12.35
C ASN A 453 -16.35 10.79 -12.29
N PRO A 454 -17.38 11.28 -13.02
CA PRO A 454 -18.70 10.66 -13.03
C PRO A 454 -18.71 9.23 -13.60
N ASN A 455 -17.74 8.85 -14.44
CA ASN A 455 -17.63 7.49 -14.95
C ASN A 455 -17.20 6.49 -13.87
N THR A 456 -16.40 6.93 -12.88
CA THR A 456 -16.09 6.15 -11.69
C THR A 456 -17.36 5.78 -10.92
N LEU A 457 -18.25 6.77 -10.71
CA LEU A 457 -19.55 6.53 -10.06
C LEU A 457 -20.44 5.58 -10.86
N LYS A 458 -20.50 5.73 -12.19
CA LYS A 458 -21.24 4.80 -13.05
C LYS A 458 -20.73 3.38 -12.95
N GLU A 459 -19.41 3.18 -12.81
CA GLU A 459 -18.83 1.85 -12.66
C GLU A 459 -19.17 1.25 -11.30
N ILE A 460 -19.12 2.04 -10.22
CA ILE A 460 -19.54 1.58 -8.89
C ILE A 460 -21.01 1.20 -8.89
N ILE A 461 -21.89 2.00 -9.50
CA ILE A 461 -23.32 1.67 -9.68
C ILE A 461 -23.48 0.34 -10.43
N ASN A 462 -22.75 0.15 -11.53
CA ASN A 462 -22.82 -1.09 -12.31
C ASN A 462 -22.39 -2.31 -11.49
N ASN A 463 -21.29 -2.18 -10.77
CA ASN A 463 -20.76 -3.26 -9.92
C ASN A 463 -21.71 -3.59 -8.77
N ASN A 464 -22.36 -2.60 -8.18
CA ASN A 464 -23.39 -2.80 -7.15
C ASN A 464 -24.61 -3.54 -7.72
N ILE A 465 -25.17 -3.09 -8.86
CA ILE A 465 -26.32 -3.74 -9.52
C ILE A 465 -26.02 -5.20 -9.87
N THR A 466 -24.79 -5.53 -10.24
CA THR A 466 -24.40 -6.91 -10.63
C THR A 466 -23.84 -7.73 -9.47
N ASN A 467 -23.85 -7.20 -8.27
CA ASN A 467 -23.20 -7.80 -7.10
C ASN A 467 -21.72 -8.17 -7.36
N TYR A 468 -21.01 -7.38 -8.19
CA TYR A 468 -19.59 -7.53 -8.47
C TYR A 468 -18.78 -6.63 -7.51
N THR A 469 -18.92 -6.89 -6.21
CA THR A 469 -18.34 -6.11 -5.12
C THR A 469 -17.22 -6.86 -4.43
N LEU A 470 -16.43 -6.14 -3.66
CA LEU A 470 -15.34 -6.70 -2.88
C LEU A 470 -15.87 -7.73 -1.86
N ALA A 471 -16.95 -7.39 -1.14
CA ALA A 471 -17.60 -8.30 -0.20
C ALA A 471 -18.24 -9.54 -0.85
N SER A 472 -18.47 -9.56 -2.16
CA SER A 472 -18.97 -10.75 -2.90
C SER A 472 -17.84 -11.70 -3.31
N SER A 473 -16.56 -11.27 -3.22
CA SER A 473 -15.40 -12.09 -3.56
C SER A 473 -15.08 -13.09 -2.45
N ASN A 474 -14.98 -14.37 -2.78
CA ASN A 474 -14.57 -15.39 -1.81
C ASN A 474 -13.15 -15.15 -1.34
N GLU A 475 -12.25 -14.78 -2.25
CA GLU A 475 -10.85 -14.48 -1.93
C GLU A 475 -10.73 -13.33 -0.92
N PHE A 476 -11.58 -12.30 -1.04
CA PHE A 476 -11.61 -11.20 -0.07
C PHE A 476 -12.23 -11.65 1.26
N LYS A 477 -13.29 -12.46 1.24
CA LYS A 477 -13.92 -12.95 2.47
C LYS A 477 -12.94 -13.78 3.30
N GLU A 478 -12.27 -14.76 2.68
CA GLU A 478 -11.26 -15.60 3.32
C GLU A 478 -10.13 -14.75 3.91
N PHE A 479 -9.63 -13.79 3.14
CA PHE A 479 -8.61 -12.87 3.61
C PHE A 479 -9.10 -11.98 4.77
N ASN A 480 -10.33 -11.47 4.69
CA ASN A 480 -10.89 -10.59 5.71
C ASN A 480 -11.14 -11.31 7.05
N TYR A 481 -11.31 -12.64 7.05
CA TYR A 481 -11.41 -13.44 8.28
C TYR A 481 -10.12 -13.49 9.11
N LEU A 482 -8.98 -13.12 8.53
CA LEU A 482 -7.70 -13.01 9.24
C LEU A 482 -7.62 -11.75 10.13
N PHE A 483 -8.65 -10.92 10.12
CA PHE A 483 -8.71 -9.65 10.85
C PHE A 483 -9.96 -9.55 11.73
N ASP A 484 -9.86 -8.77 12.79
CA ASP A 484 -11.02 -8.45 13.61
C ASP A 484 -12.09 -7.69 12.80
N ASP A 485 -13.37 -7.95 13.04
CA ASP A 485 -14.51 -7.28 12.35
C ASP A 485 -14.55 -5.77 12.58
N LYS A 486 -14.07 -5.32 13.75
CA LYS A 486 -13.99 -3.91 14.13
C LYS A 486 -12.55 -3.42 14.05
N SER A 487 -12.37 -2.26 13.49
CA SER A 487 -11.08 -1.57 13.44
C SER A 487 -11.27 -0.08 13.50
N THR A 488 -10.19 0.65 13.78
CA THR A 488 -10.13 2.10 13.65
C THR A 488 -9.67 2.47 12.25
N ILE A 489 -8.62 1.80 11.77
CA ILE A 489 -8.11 1.95 10.40
C ILE A 489 -7.93 0.55 9.82
N PHE A 490 -8.40 0.35 8.61
CA PHE A 490 -8.14 -0.87 7.85
C PHE A 490 -7.71 -0.55 6.43
N THR A 491 -6.62 -1.13 6.00
CA THR A 491 -6.12 -1.00 4.64
C THR A 491 -6.05 -2.37 3.99
N TYR A 492 -6.75 -2.55 2.88
CA TYR A 492 -6.63 -3.72 2.01
C TYR A 492 -5.97 -3.32 0.71
N ILE A 493 -4.96 -4.06 0.32
CA ILE A 493 -4.22 -3.88 -0.92
C ILE A 493 -4.27 -5.17 -1.73
N ASN A 494 -4.81 -5.10 -2.94
CA ASN A 494 -4.72 -6.17 -3.92
C ASN A 494 -3.49 -5.91 -4.80
N THR A 495 -2.39 -6.60 -4.51
CA THR A 495 -1.08 -6.34 -5.12
C THR A 495 -1.09 -6.48 -6.65
N PRO A 496 -1.74 -7.50 -7.27
CA PRO A 496 -1.90 -7.58 -8.72
C PRO A 496 -2.55 -6.36 -9.37
N TYR A 497 -3.55 -5.77 -8.73
CA TYR A 497 -4.26 -4.61 -9.29
C TYR A 497 -3.54 -3.29 -9.06
N ILE A 498 -2.81 -3.15 -7.93
CA ILE A 498 -2.04 -1.94 -7.61
C ILE A 498 -0.62 -1.96 -8.18
N TYR A 499 -0.14 -3.08 -8.70
CA TYR A 499 1.24 -3.29 -9.12
C TYR A 499 1.83 -2.15 -9.95
N ASN A 500 1.10 -1.66 -10.96
CA ASN A 500 1.57 -0.57 -11.83
C ASN A 500 1.74 0.76 -11.07
N ASP A 501 0.95 0.99 -10.03
CA ASP A 501 1.04 2.17 -9.18
C ASP A 501 2.24 2.07 -8.25
N LEU A 502 2.48 0.90 -7.66
CA LEU A 502 3.68 0.61 -6.87
C LEU A 502 4.96 0.84 -7.69
N VAL A 503 5.01 0.33 -8.94
CA VAL A 503 6.12 0.58 -9.85
C VAL A 503 6.34 2.08 -10.08
N SER A 504 5.28 2.88 -10.17
CA SER A 504 5.40 4.33 -10.37
C SER A 504 5.87 5.10 -9.12
N PHE A 505 5.79 4.49 -7.95
CA PHE A 505 6.11 5.10 -6.66
C PHE A 505 7.60 5.09 -6.33
N VAL A 506 8.36 4.17 -6.92
CA VAL A 506 9.77 3.97 -6.64
C VAL A 506 10.68 4.65 -7.67
N ASP A 507 11.97 4.76 -7.39
CA ASP A 507 12.95 5.32 -8.31
C ASP A 507 13.21 4.41 -9.52
N LYS A 508 13.87 4.92 -10.58
CA LYS A 508 14.07 4.21 -11.84
C LYS A 508 14.82 2.88 -11.70
N LYS A 509 15.81 2.79 -10.81
CA LYS A 509 16.60 1.57 -10.58
C LYS A 509 15.70 0.49 -9.97
N THR A 510 14.99 0.85 -8.92
CA THR A 510 14.03 -0.03 -8.24
C THR A 510 12.87 -0.43 -9.15
N GLN A 511 12.40 0.48 -10.05
CA GLN A 511 11.40 0.13 -11.07
C GLN A 511 11.83 -1.01 -11.97
N LEU A 512 13.08 -1.03 -12.42
CA LEU A 512 13.59 -2.10 -13.28
C LEU A 512 13.61 -3.43 -12.52
N GLN A 513 14.13 -3.43 -11.29
CA GLN A 513 14.17 -4.60 -10.43
C GLN A 513 12.77 -5.17 -10.15
N ILE A 514 11.78 -4.32 -9.83
CA ILE A 514 10.40 -4.75 -9.60
C ILE A 514 9.79 -5.33 -10.89
N LYS A 515 10.07 -4.75 -12.07
CA LYS A 515 9.55 -5.26 -13.34
C LYS A 515 10.13 -6.62 -13.72
N GLU A 516 11.42 -6.82 -13.53
CA GLU A 516 12.12 -8.10 -13.74
C GLU A 516 11.59 -9.19 -12.78
N ASN A 517 11.23 -8.79 -11.56
CA ASN A 517 10.77 -9.67 -10.50
C ASN A 517 9.24 -9.62 -10.29
N LYS A 518 8.45 -9.27 -11.31
CA LYS A 518 7.01 -9.08 -11.21
C LYS A 518 6.28 -10.24 -10.53
N ASP A 519 6.64 -11.47 -10.89
CA ASP A 519 5.99 -12.67 -10.37
C ASP A 519 6.17 -12.83 -8.86
N TYR A 520 7.30 -12.42 -8.31
CA TYR A 520 7.54 -12.41 -6.86
C TYR A 520 6.67 -11.37 -6.15
N PHE A 521 6.44 -10.20 -6.75
CA PHE A 521 5.58 -9.18 -6.16
C PHE A 521 4.10 -9.56 -6.19
N ILE A 522 3.58 -10.03 -7.32
CA ILE A 522 2.16 -10.38 -7.43
C ILE A 522 1.78 -11.67 -6.70
N SER A 523 2.77 -12.50 -6.32
CA SER A 523 2.55 -13.70 -5.51
C SER A 523 2.06 -13.36 -4.11
N PHE A 524 2.49 -12.24 -3.52
CA PHE A 524 1.90 -11.69 -2.31
C PHE A 524 0.62 -10.93 -2.69
N SER A 525 -0.41 -11.70 -3.03
CA SER A 525 -1.57 -11.20 -3.78
C SER A 525 -2.45 -10.25 -2.99
N GLN A 526 -2.47 -10.37 -1.67
CA GLN A 526 -3.26 -9.55 -0.76
C GLN A 526 -2.40 -9.11 0.42
N LEU A 527 -2.50 -7.83 0.79
CA LEU A 527 -1.90 -7.26 1.98
C LEU A 527 -2.98 -6.50 2.75
N GLY A 528 -3.09 -6.79 4.03
CA GLY A 528 -3.98 -6.09 4.96
C GLY A 528 -3.19 -5.44 6.09
N ILE A 529 -3.60 -4.26 6.51
CA ILE A 529 -3.09 -3.57 7.68
C ILE A 529 -4.29 -3.14 8.50
N GLN A 530 -4.38 -3.61 9.73
CA GLN A 530 -5.43 -3.24 10.68
C GLN A 530 -4.81 -2.53 11.88
N LEU A 531 -5.35 -1.37 12.21
CA LEU A 531 -5.05 -0.64 13.44
C LEU A 531 -6.36 -0.51 14.22
N THR A 532 -6.35 -0.99 15.45
CA THR A 532 -7.51 -0.96 16.35
C THR A 532 -7.14 -0.17 17.60
N SER A 533 -7.87 0.88 17.89
CA SER A 533 -7.63 1.73 19.07
C SER A 533 -7.81 0.92 20.36
N GLU A 534 -6.77 0.92 21.19
CA GLU A 534 -6.75 0.33 22.54
C GLU A 534 -6.03 1.30 23.50
N GLY A 535 -6.81 2.05 24.27
CA GLY A 535 -6.25 3.11 25.13
C GLY A 535 -5.51 4.17 24.33
N ASN A 536 -4.22 4.35 24.59
CA ASN A 536 -3.39 5.36 23.93
C ASN A 536 -2.54 4.80 22.77
N ILE A 537 -2.65 3.50 22.49
CA ILE A 537 -1.92 2.83 21.43
C ILE A 537 -2.87 2.15 20.45
N PHE A 538 -2.37 1.77 19.29
CA PHE A 538 -3.07 0.87 18.38
C PHE A 538 -2.61 -0.57 18.57
N LYS A 539 -3.55 -1.51 18.77
CA LYS A 539 -3.31 -2.90 18.41
C LYS A 539 -3.18 -2.97 16.90
N SER A 540 -2.14 -3.58 16.40
CA SER A 540 -1.75 -3.55 14.98
C SER A 540 -1.61 -4.97 14.45
N ASN A 541 -2.21 -5.25 13.28
CA ASN A 541 -2.03 -6.49 12.54
C ASN A 541 -1.65 -6.16 11.10
N ILE A 542 -0.62 -6.83 10.58
CA ILE A 542 -0.23 -6.80 9.17
C ILE A 542 -0.24 -8.23 8.67
N THR A 543 -1.05 -8.52 7.67
CA THR A 543 -1.15 -9.87 7.11
C THR A 543 -1.04 -9.84 5.60
N THR A 544 -0.26 -10.76 5.03
CA THR A 544 -0.17 -10.95 3.59
C THR A 544 -0.30 -12.42 3.22
N THR A 545 -1.00 -12.71 2.12
CA THR A 545 -1.19 -14.06 1.60
C THR A 545 -0.32 -14.30 0.37
N PHE A 546 0.37 -15.42 0.36
CA PHE A 546 1.11 -15.89 -0.79
C PHE A 546 0.26 -16.82 -1.65
N ASN A 547 0.31 -16.61 -2.97
CA ASN A 547 -0.32 -17.47 -3.96
C ASN A 547 0.64 -17.69 -5.14
N ASP A 548 0.64 -18.89 -5.72
CA ASP A 548 1.45 -19.17 -6.90
C ASP A 548 1.14 -18.15 -8.02
N PRO A 549 2.15 -17.55 -8.68
CA PRO A 549 1.94 -16.51 -9.68
C PRO A 549 1.13 -16.97 -10.90
N LYS A 550 1.12 -18.26 -11.22
CA LYS A 550 0.26 -18.82 -12.28
C LYS A 550 -1.21 -18.74 -11.89
N TYR A 551 -1.52 -19.17 -10.66
CA TYR A 551 -2.86 -19.05 -10.07
C TYR A 551 -3.33 -17.59 -10.06
N VAL A 552 -2.50 -16.66 -9.60
CA VAL A 552 -2.82 -15.23 -9.58
C VAL A 552 -3.14 -14.70 -10.98
N LYS A 553 -2.34 -15.03 -11.98
CA LYS A 553 -2.57 -14.62 -13.38
C LYS A 553 -3.88 -15.21 -13.94
N GLU A 554 -4.19 -16.45 -13.59
CA GLU A 554 -5.43 -17.11 -13.99
C GLU A 554 -6.64 -16.42 -13.36
N GLN A 555 -6.63 -16.14 -12.06
CA GLN A 555 -7.70 -15.42 -11.36
C GLN A 555 -7.94 -14.02 -11.95
N ILE A 556 -6.89 -13.29 -12.29
CA ILE A 556 -7.00 -12.00 -13.00
C ILE A 556 -7.74 -12.18 -14.33
N SER A 557 -7.38 -13.20 -15.11
CA SER A 557 -8.02 -13.50 -16.42
C SER A 557 -9.51 -13.84 -16.27
N ILE A 558 -9.84 -14.69 -15.28
CA ILE A 558 -11.23 -15.07 -14.97
C ILE A 558 -12.04 -13.84 -14.57
N ASN A 559 -11.52 -13.02 -13.65
CA ASN A 559 -12.19 -11.80 -13.20
C ASN A 559 -12.39 -10.79 -14.35
N GLN A 560 -11.43 -10.66 -15.27
CA GLN A 560 -11.59 -9.81 -16.47
C GLN A 560 -12.66 -10.33 -17.42
N LYS A 561 -12.79 -11.64 -17.62
CA LYS A 561 -13.84 -12.26 -18.44
C LYS A 561 -15.21 -12.02 -17.80
N LEU A 562 -15.34 -12.33 -16.51
CA LEU A 562 -16.58 -12.12 -15.76
C LEU A 562 -17.02 -10.65 -15.80
N LYS A 563 -16.10 -9.71 -15.58
CA LYS A 563 -16.40 -8.27 -15.67
C LYS A 563 -16.93 -7.88 -17.07
N LYS A 564 -16.36 -8.43 -18.16
CA LYS A 564 -16.86 -8.21 -19.52
C LYS A 564 -18.27 -8.77 -19.73
N GLU A 565 -18.53 -9.97 -19.24
CA GLU A 565 -19.85 -10.60 -19.33
C GLU A 565 -20.92 -9.81 -18.55
N LEU A 566 -20.61 -9.38 -17.33
CA LEU A 566 -21.49 -8.54 -16.53
C LEU A 566 -21.76 -7.18 -17.20
N ALA A 567 -20.75 -6.56 -17.79
CA ALA A 567 -20.92 -5.32 -18.55
C ALA A 567 -21.86 -5.50 -19.75
N LEU A 568 -21.85 -6.65 -20.42
CA LEU A 568 -22.79 -7.00 -21.49
C LEU A 568 -24.22 -7.20 -20.98
N LYS A 569 -24.41 -7.77 -19.78
CA LYS A 569 -25.74 -7.92 -19.15
C LYS A 569 -26.36 -6.57 -18.80
N ILE A 570 -25.56 -5.64 -18.29
CA ILE A 570 -26.04 -4.29 -17.90
C ILE A 570 -26.32 -3.42 -19.12
N ASN A 571 -25.47 -3.49 -20.13
CA ASN A 571 -25.63 -2.83 -21.42
C ASN A 571 -25.65 -3.91 -22.48
N PRO A 572 -26.77 -4.62 -22.66
CA PRO A 572 -26.88 -5.55 -23.78
C PRO A 572 -26.50 -4.74 -25.01
N LYS A 573 -25.51 -5.21 -25.77
CA LYS A 573 -25.14 -4.58 -27.03
C LYS A 573 -26.45 -4.44 -27.82
N LYS A 574 -26.95 -3.21 -27.97
CA LYS A 574 -27.72 -2.90 -29.17
C LYS A 574 -26.79 -3.32 -30.30
N ASP A 575 -27.20 -4.26 -31.15
CA ASP A 575 -26.38 -4.84 -32.20
C ASP A 575 -25.43 -3.83 -32.80
N THR A 576 -24.20 -3.72 -32.23
CA THR A 576 -23.11 -2.99 -32.84
C THR A 576 -22.54 -3.95 -33.86
N LEU A 577 -23.01 -3.81 -35.09
CA LEU A 577 -22.42 -4.44 -36.25
C LEU A 577 -20.90 -4.42 -36.12
N SER A 578 -20.26 -5.57 -36.30
CA SER A 578 -18.82 -5.74 -36.17
C SER A 578 -18.06 -4.75 -37.07
N VAL A 579 -16.78 -4.47 -36.75
CA VAL A 579 -15.92 -3.57 -37.59
C VAL A 579 -15.92 -4.01 -39.06
N LYS A 580 -16.00 -5.30 -39.34
CA LYS A 580 -16.21 -5.84 -40.71
C LYS A 580 -17.50 -5.38 -41.36
N SER A 581 -18.56 -5.14 -40.58
CA SER A 581 -19.84 -4.62 -41.09
C SER A 581 -19.87 -3.10 -41.27
N ALA A 582 -18.97 -2.35 -40.61
CA ALA A 582 -18.84 -0.91 -40.83
C ALA A 582 -18.35 -0.58 -42.23
N ASP A 583 -17.38 -1.34 -42.72
CA ASP A 583 -16.87 -1.18 -44.10
C ASP A 583 -17.93 -1.55 -45.14
N ALA A 584 -18.74 -2.55 -44.85
CA ALA A 584 -19.88 -2.93 -45.72
C ALA A 584 -20.99 -1.86 -45.72
N ILE A 585 -21.31 -1.23 -44.60
CA ILE A 585 -22.34 -0.19 -44.49
C ILE A 585 -21.96 1.07 -45.26
N PHE A 586 -20.69 1.49 -45.15
CA PHE A 586 -20.16 2.67 -45.84
C PHE A 586 -19.62 2.34 -47.25
N ASN A 587 -19.72 1.11 -47.71
CA ASN A 587 -19.39 0.73 -49.09
C ASN A 587 -20.55 1.15 -50.03
N ILE A 588 -20.64 2.44 -50.29
CA ILE A 588 -21.63 3.04 -51.19
C ILE A 588 -21.17 2.72 -52.60
N LYS A 589 -22.07 2.16 -53.43
CA LYS A 589 -21.82 1.94 -54.86
C LYS A 589 -21.36 3.24 -55.52
N GLU A 590 -20.49 3.11 -56.51
CA GLU A 590 -20.00 4.24 -57.30
C GLU A 590 -21.15 5.15 -57.74
N ILE A 591 -21.03 6.42 -57.44
CA ILE A 591 -21.99 7.46 -57.80
C ILE A 591 -21.45 8.07 -59.08
N ASN A 592 -22.15 7.84 -60.20
CA ASN A 592 -21.84 8.46 -61.48
C ASN A 592 -22.89 9.51 -61.80
N PRO A 593 -22.61 10.81 -61.53
CA PRO A 593 -23.54 11.86 -61.85
C PRO A 593 -23.82 11.92 -63.35
N SER A 594 -25.07 12.06 -63.75
CA SER A 594 -25.48 12.17 -65.15
C SER A 594 -25.18 13.61 -65.70
N ASP A 595 -25.04 14.58 -64.83
CA ASP A 595 -24.72 15.96 -65.16
C ASP A 595 -23.53 16.44 -64.28
N LEU A 596 -22.37 16.58 -64.87
CA LEU A 596 -21.14 17.01 -64.21
C LEU A 596 -21.04 18.52 -64.01
N SER A 597 -21.93 19.30 -64.63
CA SER A 597 -21.98 20.77 -64.45
C SER A 597 -22.85 21.22 -63.30
N ALA A 598 -23.61 20.29 -62.69
CA ALA A 598 -24.46 20.60 -61.56
C ALA A 598 -23.67 20.69 -60.25
N ASN A 599 -24.03 21.61 -59.36
CA ASN A 599 -23.41 21.73 -58.03
C ASN A 599 -23.91 20.72 -57.01
N GLU A 600 -24.94 19.96 -57.36
CA GLU A 600 -25.59 18.92 -56.52
C GLU A 600 -26.16 17.83 -57.39
N TYR A 601 -26.00 16.53 -56.95
CA TYR A 601 -26.58 15.37 -57.56
C TYR A 601 -27.57 14.73 -56.60
N LYS A 602 -28.81 14.42 -57.08
CA LYS A 602 -29.90 13.78 -56.34
C LYS A 602 -30.38 12.53 -57.02
N GLU A 603 -30.59 11.45 -56.26
CA GLU A 603 -31.23 10.23 -56.75
C GLU A 603 -32.48 9.94 -55.92
N TYR A 604 -33.52 9.46 -56.57
CA TYR A 604 -34.83 9.20 -55.98
C TYR A 604 -35.17 7.73 -56.00
N TYR A 605 -36.00 7.32 -55.05
CA TYR A 605 -36.65 6.00 -55.08
C TYR A 605 -37.69 5.96 -56.16
N ARG A 606 -38.17 4.73 -56.49
CA ARG A 606 -39.22 4.53 -57.50
C ARG A 606 -40.57 5.24 -57.16
N ASP A 607 -40.79 5.50 -55.87
CA ASP A 607 -41.94 6.23 -55.34
C ASP A 607 -41.78 7.77 -55.36
N GLY A 608 -40.72 8.29 -55.94
CA GLY A 608 -40.42 9.71 -56.06
C GLY A 608 -39.78 10.34 -54.83
N LYS A 609 -39.53 9.59 -53.74
CA LYS A 609 -38.89 10.12 -52.56
C LYS A 609 -37.37 10.18 -52.72
N LEU A 610 -36.74 11.17 -52.10
CA LEU A 610 -35.28 11.36 -52.14
C LEU A 610 -34.56 10.16 -51.54
N LYS A 611 -33.67 9.53 -52.33
CA LYS A 611 -32.85 8.40 -51.89
C LYS A 611 -31.51 8.84 -51.36
N PHE A 612 -30.81 9.73 -52.07
CA PHE A 612 -29.63 10.38 -51.57
C PHE A 612 -29.35 11.71 -52.30
N GLU A 613 -28.58 12.57 -51.67
CA GLU A 613 -28.04 13.81 -52.18
C GLU A 613 -26.56 13.94 -51.91
N VAL A 614 -25.81 14.54 -52.86
CA VAL A 614 -24.37 14.79 -52.69
C VAL A 614 -24.01 16.08 -53.45
N GLN A 615 -23.09 16.85 -52.85
CA GLN A 615 -22.55 18.06 -53.47
C GLN A 615 -21.43 17.71 -54.45
N LEU A 616 -21.33 18.46 -55.53
CA LEU A 616 -20.34 18.35 -56.58
C LEU A 616 -19.56 19.67 -56.68
N ASP A 617 -18.28 19.58 -57.00
CA ASP A 617 -17.43 20.71 -57.39
C ASP A 617 -16.55 20.23 -58.56
N ASP A 618 -16.54 20.97 -59.66
CA ASP A 618 -15.87 20.59 -60.91
C ASP A 618 -16.09 19.15 -61.36
N GLY A 619 -17.34 18.66 -61.24
CA GLY A 619 -17.72 17.30 -61.62
C GLY A 619 -17.26 16.18 -60.68
N LEU A 620 -16.59 16.51 -59.62
CA LEU A 620 -16.19 15.58 -58.56
C LEU A 620 -17.11 15.64 -57.36
N LEU A 621 -17.27 14.53 -56.65
CA LEU A 621 -18.00 14.52 -55.39
C LEU A 621 -17.18 15.36 -54.37
N ASP A 622 -17.72 16.51 -53.98
CA ASP A 622 -17.11 17.38 -52.97
C ASP A 622 -18.19 18.03 -52.09
N GLY A 623 -18.06 17.91 -50.78
CA GLY A 623 -19.03 18.45 -49.85
C GLY A 623 -19.92 17.37 -49.20
N ARG A 624 -21.11 17.73 -48.78
CA ARG A 624 -22.00 16.92 -47.95
C ARG A 624 -22.64 15.78 -48.74
N TYR A 625 -22.73 14.60 -48.11
CA TYR A 625 -23.46 13.43 -48.57
C TYR A 625 -24.52 13.05 -47.54
N LYS A 626 -25.76 12.80 -47.99
CA LYS A 626 -26.85 12.24 -47.20
C LYS A 626 -27.61 11.18 -48.01
N MET A 627 -27.86 10.04 -47.38
CA MET A 627 -28.74 9.00 -47.92
C MET A 627 -29.89 8.82 -46.95
N TYR A 628 -31.08 8.53 -47.50
CA TYR A 628 -32.31 8.42 -46.76
C TYR A 628 -32.90 7.01 -46.90
N TYR A 629 -33.71 6.62 -45.93
CA TYR A 629 -34.62 5.47 -46.04
C TYR A 629 -35.91 5.86 -46.80
N PRO A 630 -36.72 4.89 -47.31
CA PRO A 630 -37.99 5.18 -47.97
C PRO A 630 -38.98 5.97 -47.09
N ASN A 631 -38.87 5.89 -45.77
CA ASN A 631 -39.66 6.67 -44.81
C ASN A 631 -39.18 8.12 -44.62
N GLY A 632 -38.08 8.55 -45.29
CA GLY A 632 -37.53 9.89 -45.21
C GLY A 632 -36.48 10.10 -44.10
N ASN A 633 -36.27 9.13 -43.21
CA ASN A 633 -35.25 9.21 -42.17
C ASN A 633 -33.83 9.08 -42.75
N ILE A 634 -32.85 9.78 -42.15
CA ILE A 634 -31.48 9.70 -42.61
C ILE A 634 -30.92 8.29 -42.36
N LYS A 635 -30.39 7.65 -43.41
CA LYS A 635 -29.73 6.35 -43.38
C LYS A 635 -28.23 6.50 -43.16
N ILE A 636 -27.59 7.36 -43.97
CA ILE A 636 -26.14 7.63 -43.91
C ILE A 636 -25.92 9.11 -44.15
N LYS A 637 -24.97 9.72 -43.39
CA LYS A 637 -24.44 11.04 -43.68
C LYS A 637 -22.94 11.10 -43.55
N GLY A 638 -22.29 11.87 -44.40
CA GLY A 638 -20.85 12.08 -44.44
C GLY A 638 -20.43 13.24 -45.34
N SER A 639 -19.20 13.28 -45.75
CA SER A 639 -18.67 14.26 -46.70
C SER A 639 -17.69 13.60 -47.65
N TYR A 640 -17.65 14.13 -48.87
CA TYR A 640 -16.59 13.85 -49.84
C TYR A 640 -15.65 15.04 -49.95
N LYS A 641 -14.42 14.81 -50.40
CA LYS A 641 -13.47 15.80 -50.82
C LYS A 641 -12.67 15.26 -51.99
N ASN A 642 -12.71 15.94 -53.13
CA ASN A 642 -12.07 15.53 -54.38
C ASN A 642 -12.39 14.07 -54.74
N GLY A 643 -13.66 13.66 -54.75
CA GLY A 643 -14.14 12.31 -55.08
C GLY A 643 -13.93 11.25 -53.97
N LYS A 644 -13.22 11.56 -52.88
CA LYS A 644 -12.93 10.60 -51.80
C LYS A 644 -13.73 10.88 -50.54
N LYS A 645 -14.14 9.84 -49.83
CA LYS A 645 -14.77 10.00 -48.50
C LYS A 645 -13.85 10.73 -47.53
N SER A 646 -14.38 11.69 -46.80
CA SER A 646 -13.62 12.55 -45.91
C SER A 646 -14.40 12.80 -44.60
N GLY A 647 -13.67 13.00 -43.50
CA GLY A 647 -14.27 13.33 -42.22
C GLY A 647 -15.02 12.20 -41.55
N THR A 648 -16.03 12.50 -40.75
CA THR A 648 -16.78 11.50 -39.95
C THR A 648 -18.07 11.13 -40.63
N TRP A 649 -18.19 9.88 -41.02
CA TRP A 649 -19.39 9.25 -41.57
C TRP A 649 -20.22 8.59 -40.49
N ARG A 650 -21.55 8.70 -40.58
CA ARG A 650 -22.51 8.19 -39.61
C ARG A 650 -23.64 7.44 -40.30
N ALA A 651 -24.04 6.30 -39.75
CA ALA A 651 -25.21 5.55 -40.19
C ALA A 651 -26.25 5.45 -39.06
N TYR A 652 -27.50 5.47 -39.41
CA TYR A 652 -28.65 5.53 -38.50
C TYR A 652 -29.63 4.38 -38.76
N ASN A 653 -30.43 3.98 -37.76
CA ASN A 653 -31.49 3.01 -37.95
C ASN A 653 -32.73 3.66 -38.59
N GLU A 654 -33.55 2.83 -39.22
CA GLU A 654 -34.72 3.29 -39.99
C GLU A 654 -35.87 3.78 -39.08
N LYS A 655 -36.11 3.11 -37.94
CA LYS A 655 -37.28 3.36 -37.10
C LYS A 655 -37.14 4.55 -36.16
N GLU A 656 -36.04 4.64 -35.47
CA GLU A 656 -35.83 5.60 -34.38
C GLU A 656 -34.85 6.72 -34.74
N ASN A 657 -34.25 6.67 -35.94
CA ASN A 657 -33.19 7.57 -36.37
C ASN A 657 -31.98 7.67 -35.39
N ASN A 658 -31.77 6.58 -34.65
CA ASN A 658 -30.64 6.50 -33.69
C ASN A 658 -29.35 6.13 -34.42
N LEU A 659 -28.22 6.69 -33.96
CA LEU A 659 -26.88 6.42 -34.50
C LEU A 659 -26.53 4.94 -34.30
N ILE A 660 -26.32 4.19 -35.40
CA ILE A 660 -25.87 2.80 -35.37
C ILE A 660 -24.33 2.75 -35.28
N ILE A 661 -23.65 3.50 -36.16
CA ILE A 661 -22.21 3.43 -36.32
C ILE A 661 -21.63 4.77 -36.82
N LYS A 662 -20.39 5.06 -36.45
CA LYS A 662 -19.60 6.14 -37.03
C LYS A 662 -18.21 5.64 -37.39
N LYS A 663 -17.67 6.12 -38.52
CA LYS A 663 -16.31 5.85 -39.00
C LYS A 663 -15.70 7.15 -39.51
N ARG A 664 -14.42 7.35 -39.30
CA ARG A 664 -13.66 8.48 -39.88
C ARG A 664 -12.86 7.97 -41.08
N PHE A 665 -13.00 8.64 -42.21
CA PHE A 665 -12.27 8.43 -43.43
C PHE A 665 -11.22 9.49 -43.65
#